data_84377b0fb773e024951429c07a8b0372
#
_entry.id   84377b0fb773e024951429c07a8b0372
#
_cell.length_a   1.000
_cell.length_b   1.000
_cell.length_c   1.000
_cell.angle_alpha   90.00
_cell.angle_beta   90.00
_cell.angle_gamma   90.00
#
_symmetry.space_group_name_H-M   'P 1'
#
loop_
_entity.id
_entity.type
_entity.pdbx_description
1 polymer ?
#
loop_
_entity_poly.entity_id
_entity_poly.type
_entity_poly.pdbx_seq_one_letter_code
_entity_poly.pdbx_strand_id
1 'polypeptide(L)'
;AVPRNGKYDYGWIEDLKSNKVWSPWDKDSSSAAYAGGNLNNRITVQKISLTPGDYKLRFKSDAVYSAALWVMAPPDYPEHWGIGVYKAGGVNKLAIQKIQNDKNLKSSVRDFDVNTDGTIWISNNDGMALFDVDRGVIDRYKTKYEFGLQNMVQDPYAKNYLWCIGSNDGPSGLCRFNKATGMFKYFDIDPDKSDNFSFNPQGLEFMNADEIWLRNNGQGILRFNHKTGSASRLTMDRKLSNALRGNRIRYLYKDKAGAMWVSTSTMGVSIYDPYYQKFGLLPYAEGRKNSFPNPNISHFGEHPNGTAIIGNGADLYTFDPIKKELSENNFKLRDNLNNYAFTVSGSVAHFSSWDTENKTRVITKYDLTADKILNQWSYDKNNASTTVWGWGIEEVYFDSREILWVGYQNDNSIAMKIKGTDIFINRGTDVSVFSGKDLELAKFLKKLSTDTHGYIPKTFFEDSRGIMWVGSNSGLLFKIDVDNYTFDTFNHDPNDSTSIPSGMIVTMSEDSRNNLWLGTWPTGMCRFDKTTEKSKRYYEKEGGLIDNSVCKIVPDDDGYLWIATKNGVCKFNPVQETFEEYYYAEDGLQSNEFLFDSGIKTSDGTIYFGGSNGVNYLEPEKIFKNPNPAIIDIASVYKDGKKVILGMDNDTPRLIEVSYKDRGISFDFNALNYTRTGKNQYKYKMVGYDPEWVEAGGRRFTSYTNLPPGAYLFQVTGSNNDGLWNDNPAEIQVKVYPPPWATWWAYTIYVALLGISVYGFVGYRERTHKREIEENRKSDELDLARQFQEDMLPKKMPDTPLYDVTAVIKTSTEVGGDYYDFFQQDDGSLYVVCGDATGHGMTAGMMVSITKAGLYGIPAIPTDQITNRLNRVIKNIELGTNRMALNVSYFKNGEVQFTSAGMPPAYHHISATGQVKEILQVGLPLGGIRGERYSQEEHPFEPGDTMVFLSDGLPEAENASGEMLGYEAVMDCIEKNKNKNPETIKNILLDLGDNWLDGVPLQDDITIVVVKKT
;
A
#
# COMPACT_ATOMS: atom_id res chain seq x y z
N ALA A 1 18.53 -25.51 28.74
CA ALA A 1 18.49 -26.96 29.02
C ALA A 1 19.86 -27.58 28.68
N VAL A 2 20.32 -28.53 29.46
CA VAL A 2 21.66 -29.11 29.29
C VAL A 2 21.53 -30.65 29.11
N PRO A 3 22.11 -31.23 28.06
CA PRO A 3 22.14 -32.68 27.87
C PRO A 3 22.91 -33.41 29.02
N ARG A 4 22.48 -34.65 29.36
CA ARG A 4 23.06 -35.46 30.45
C ARG A 4 24.56 -35.75 30.30
N ASN A 5 25.07 -35.77 29.07
CA ASN A 5 26.41 -36.32 28.76
C ASN A 5 27.42 -35.28 28.22
N GLY A 6 27.25 -33.99 28.50
CA GLY A 6 28.24 -33.00 28.06
C GLY A 6 27.75 -31.56 28.11
N LYS A 7 28.67 -30.62 27.88
CA LYS A 7 28.42 -29.19 27.76
C LYS A 7 28.23 -28.84 26.29
N TYR A 8 27.08 -29.23 25.70
CA TYR A 8 26.82 -28.90 24.29
C TYR A 8 26.12 -27.54 24.13
N ASP A 9 25.13 -27.29 25.04
CA ASP A 9 24.41 -26.01 25.05
C ASP A 9 24.59 -25.36 26.44
N TYR A 10 25.19 -24.20 26.49
CA TYR A 10 25.39 -23.49 27.75
C TYR A 10 25.43 -21.99 27.56
N GLY A 11 25.15 -21.29 28.62
CA GLY A 11 25.18 -19.85 28.60
C GLY A 11 25.88 -19.25 29.83
N TRP A 12 26.29 -18.00 29.67
CA TRP A 12 26.94 -17.25 30.73
C TRP A 12 26.61 -15.77 30.66
N ILE A 13 26.79 -15.08 31.80
CA ILE A 13 26.65 -13.64 31.89
C ILE A 13 28.07 -13.07 32.07
N GLU A 14 28.44 -12.09 31.33
CA GLU A 14 29.73 -11.41 31.30
C GLU A 14 29.54 -9.94 31.68
N ASP A 15 30.26 -9.48 32.71
CA ASP A 15 30.35 -8.08 33.08
C ASP A 15 31.31 -7.37 32.12
N LEU A 16 30.80 -6.39 31.40
CA LEU A 16 31.59 -5.69 30.40
C LEU A 16 32.68 -4.77 30.97
N LYS A 17 32.63 -4.45 32.27
CA LYS A 17 33.63 -3.61 32.92
C LYS A 17 34.73 -4.44 33.61
N SER A 18 34.36 -5.53 34.27
CA SER A 18 35.31 -6.33 35.04
C SER A 18 35.72 -7.64 34.37
N ASN A 19 35.14 -7.97 33.21
CA ASN A 19 35.29 -9.26 32.54
C ASN A 19 34.96 -10.48 33.41
N LYS A 20 34.20 -10.27 34.47
CA LYS A 20 33.76 -11.35 35.35
C LYS A 20 32.67 -12.14 34.68
N VAL A 21 32.78 -13.46 34.68
CA VAL A 21 31.84 -14.40 34.05
C VAL A 21 31.12 -15.22 35.12
N TRP A 22 29.81 -15.29 35.05
CA TRP A 22 28.96 -16.19 35.81
C TRP A 22 28.35 -17.24 34.87
N SER A 23 28.67 -18.51 35.12
CA SER A 23 28.07 -19.62 34.35
C SER A 23 27.26 -20.50 35.31
N PRO A 24 25.95 -20.52 35.18
CA PRO A 24 25.10 -21.39 36.00
C PRO A 24 25.15 -22.87 35.57
N TRP A 25 25.82 -23.16 34.47
CA TRP A 25 25.82 -24.46 33.82
C TRP A 25 27.16 -25.17 34.06
N ASP A 26 27.38 -25.62 35.25
CA ASP A 26 28.52 -26.50 35.52
C ASP A 26 28.07 -27.97 35.60
N LYS A 27 28.89 -28.87 35.06
CA LYS A 27 28.57 -30.28 34.89
C LYS A 27 28.14 -30.97 36.21
N ASP A 28 28.66 -30.53 37.34
CA ASP A 28 28.46 -31.13 38.64
C ASP A 28 27.33 -30.46 39.46
N SER A 29 26.81 -29.30 39.03
CA SER A 29 25.78 -28.54 39.73
C SER A 29 24.38 -28.67 39.13
N SER A 30 24.19 -29.48 38.09
CA SER A 30 22.92 -29.62 37.43
C SER A 30 21.93 -30.55 38.11
N SER A 31 21.30 -30.09 39.18
CA SER A 31 19.99 -30.58 39.60
C SER A 31 18.91 -30.10 38.64
N ALA A 32 19.10 -30.35 37.35
CA ALA A 32 18.23 -29.78 36.32
C ALA A 32 16.93 -30.58 36.24
N ALA A 33 15.81 -29.87 36.30
CA ALA A 33 14.49 -30.41 36.04
C ALA A 33 14.36 -30.76 34.56
N TYR A 34 13.51 -31.74 34.23
CA TYR A 34 13.13 -32.06 32.86
C TYR A 34 12.37 -30.89 32.20
N ALA A 35 12.81 -30.50 31.03
CA ALA A 35 12.27 -29.33 30.32
C ALA A 35 11.22 -29.69 29.20
N GLY A 36 10.72 -30.93 29.23
CA GLY A 36 9.79 -31.44 28.22
C GLY A 36 10.48 -31.98 26.96
N GLY A 37 9.72 -32.58 26.04
CA GLY A 37 10.21 -33.13 24.78
C GLY A 37 11.14 -34.33 24.97
N ASN A 38 12.40 -34.25 24.58
CA ASN A 38 13.37 -35.30 24.74
C ASN A 38 13.83 -35.46 26.19
N LEU A 39 14.05 -36.69 26.68
CA LEU A 39 14.50 -37.00 28.05
C LEU A 39 15.83 -36.30 28.47
N ASN A 40 16.61 -35.87 27.51
CA ASN A 40 17.85 -35.14 27.75
C ASN A 40 17.68 -33.63 27.96
N ASN A 41 16.51 -33.09 27.64
CA ASN A 41 16.25 -31.68 27.87
C ASN A 41 16.21 -31.36 29.37
N ARG A 42 16.97 -30.37 29.79
CA ARG A 42 17.05 -29.94 31.17
C ARG A 42 16.97 -28.43 31.28
N ILE A 43 16.36 -27.92 32.33
CA ILE A 43 16.33 -26.52 32.69
C ILE A 43 16.97 -26.31 34.06
N THR A 44 17.81 -25.32 34.21
CA THR A 44 18.30 -24.87 35.50
C THR A 44 18.05 -23.39 35.68
N VAL A 45 17.74 -22.97 36.87
CA VAL A 45 17.45 -21.59 37.19
C VAL A 45 18.28 -21.20 38.43
N GLN A 46 19.10 -20.17 38.30
CA GLN A 46 19.91 -19.63 39.43
C GLN A 46 19.60 -18.15 39.64
N LYS A 47 19.57 -17.76 40.92
CA LYS A 47 19.49 -16.34 41.28
C LYS A 47 20.92 -15.81 41.41
N ILE A 48 21.25 -14.83 40.58
CA ILE A 48 22.55 -14.16 40.62
C ILE A 48 22.29 -12.72 41.04
N SER A 49 22.99 -12.24 42.08
CA SER A 49 22.96 -10.81 42.44
C SER A 49 24.02 -10.09 41.64
N LEU A 50 23.57 -9.19 40.78
CA LEU A 50 24.45 -8.34 39.96
C LEU A 50 24.42 -6.92 40.54
N THR A 51 25.56 -6.27 40.59
CA THR A 51 25.65 -4.82 40.90
C THR A 51 25.18 -4.04 39.66
N PRO A 52 24.70 -2.77 39.79
CA PRO A 52 24.38 -1.96 38.63
C PRO A 52 25.56 -1.85 37.65
N GLY A 53 25.36 -2.19 36.40
CA GLY A 53 26.41 -2.22 35.37
C GLY A 53 25.91 -2.76 34.04
N ASP A 54 26.81 -2.80 33.06
CA ASP A 54 26.53 -3.32 31.75
C ASP A 54 26.96 -4.79 31.66
N TYR A 55 26.01 -5.66 31.34
CA TYR A 55 26.20 -7.09 31.27
C TYR A 55 25.84 -7.64 29.89
N LYS A 56 26.60 -8.65 29.45
CA LYS A 56 26.33 -9.36 28.23
C LYS A 56 25.91 -10.79 28.51
N LEU A 57 24.71 -11.14 28.06
CA LEU A 57 24.22 -12.50 28.07
C LEU A 57 24.77 -13.24 26.84
N ARG A 58 25.41 -14.37 27.07
CA ARG A 58 25.94 -15.22 25.99
C ARG A 58 25.39 -16.62 26.13
N PHE A 59 25.08 -17.23 24.97
CA PHE A 59 24.64 -18.60 24.88
C PHE A 59 25.39 -19.30 23.76
N LYS A 60 25.82 -20.51 23.99
CA LYS A 60 26.43 -21.41 23.03
C LYS A 60 25.57 -22.64 22.86
N SER A 61 25.10 -22.90 21.61
CA SER A 61 24.35 -24.07 21.25
C SER A 61 25.09 -24.83 20.17
N ASP A 62 24.99 -26.15 20.17
CA ASP A 62 25.43 -26.94 19.05
C ASP A 62 24.33 -26.98 17.96
N ALA A 63 24.69 -27.49 16.78
CA ALA A 63 23.78 -27.54 15.65
C ALA A 63 22.59 -28.50 15.82
N VAL A 64 22.61 -29.33 16.83
CA VAL A 64 21.62 -30.39 17.06
C VAL A 64 20.43 -29.90 17.89
N TYR A 65 20.66 -28.91 18.78
CA TYR A 65 19.68 -28.45 19.76
C TYR A 65 19.44 -26.94 19.70
N SER A 66 19.64 -26.31 18.57
CA SER A 66 19.30 -24.91 18.41
C SER A 66 17.78 -24.70 18.23
N ALA A 67 17.27 -23.54 18.60
CA ALA A 67 15.87 -23.21 18.42
C ALA A 67 15.40 -23.29 16.94
N ALA A 68 16.35 -23.19 16.01
CA ALA A 68 16.09 -23.27 14.58
C ALA A 68 16.15 -24.67 13.98
N LEU A 69 16.87 -25.60 14.62
CA LEU A 69 17.08 -26.96 14.09
C LEU A 69 17.03 -27.99 15.23
N TRP A 70 16.02 -28.83 15.24
CA TRP A 70 15.83 -29.92 16.17
C TRP A 70 15.99 -31.26 15.48
N VAL A 71 16.98 -32.06 15.93
CA VAL A 71 17.19 -33.41 15.44
C VAL A 71 16.38 -34.44 16.26
N MET A 72 16.08 -34.11 17.51
CA MET A 72 15.19 -34.87 18.38
C MET A 72 13.98 -34.00 18.75
N ALA A 73 12.99 -34.60 19.43
CA ALA A 73 11.84 -33.85 19.92
C ALA A 73 12.28 -32.63 20.73
N PRO A 74 11.86 -31.42 20.37
CA PRO A 74 12.17 -30.21 21.11
C PRO A 74 11.52 -30.24 22.50
N PRO A 75 11.93 -29.37 23.45
CA PRO A 75 11.18 -29.13 24.67
C PRO A 75 9.78 -28.58 24.33
N ASP A 76 8.84 -28.67 25.26
CA ASP A 76 7.45 -28.21 25.02
C ASP A 76 7.36 -26.73 24.66
N TYR A 77 8.36 -25.95 25.06
CA TYR A 77 8.50 -24.52 24.73
C TYR A 77 9.87 -24.23 24.10
N PRO A 78 10.06 -24.54 22.81
CA PRO A 78 11.35 -24.35 22.13
C PRO A 78 11.79 -22.89 22.04
N GLU A 79 10.89 -21.96 22.11
CA GLU A 79 11.16 -20.51 22.15
C GLU A 79 11.86 -20.07 23.44
N HIS A 80 11.77 -20.87 24.52
CA HIS A 80 12.49 -20.65 25.77
C HIS A 80 13.83 -21.39 25.83
N TRP A 81 14.24 -22.02 24.73
CA TRP A 81 15.53 -22.66 24.61
C TRP A 81 16.63 -21.60 24.52
N GLY A 82 17.47 -21.59 25.54
CA GLY A 82 18.51 -20.59 25.70
C GLY A 82 18.60 -20.10 27.15
N ILE A 83 19.08 -18.90 27.34
CA ILE A 83 19.14 -18.25 28.65
C ILE A 83 18.21 -17.05 28.66
N GLY A 84 17.25 -17.03 29.56
CA GLY A 84 16.45 -15.85 29.90
C GLY A 84 16.92 -15.20 31.18
N VAL A 85 17.06 -13.89 31.23
CA VAL A 85 17.25 -13.11 32.44
C VAL A 85 15.95 -12.40 32.76
N TYR A 86 15.35 -12.78 33.91
CA TYR A 86 14.09 -12.21 34.36
C TYR A 86 14.33 -11.32 35.59
N LYS A 87 13.82 -10.06 35.55
CA LYS A 87 13.80 -9.19 36.71
C LYS A 87 12.88 -9.80 37.77
N ALA A 88 13.34 -9.89 39.01
CA ALA A 88 12.56 -10.47 40.11
C ALA A 88 11.28 -9.64 40.34
N GLY A 89 10.13 -10.22 40.06
CA GLY A 89 8.80 -9.59 40.12
C GLY A 89 7.74 -10.27 39.22
N GLY A 90 8.18 -11.10 38.27
CA GLY A 90 7.31 -12.01 37.49
C GLY A 90 7.54 -13.45 37.92
N VAL A 91 6.57 -14.28 37.71
CA VAL A 91 6.39 -15.68 38.08
C VAL A 91 7.49 -16.29 38.98
N ASN A 92 7.13 -16.50 40.23
CA ASN A 92 8.03 -16.94 41.26
C ASN A 92 8.60 -18.33 40.92
N LYS A 93 9.92 -18.46 40.82
CA LYS A 93 10.69 -19.66 40.52
C LYS A 93 10.33 -20.86 41.41
N LEU A 94 9.91 -20.56 42.63
CA LEU A 94 9.43 -21.55 43.61
C LEU A 94 8.15 -22.24 43.13
N ALA A 95 7.31 -21.59 42.30
CA ALA A 95 6.07 -22.11 41.82
C ALA A 95 6.28 -23.30 40.88
N ILE A 96 7.18 -23.22 39.91
CA ILE A 96 7.43 -24.29 38.92
C ILE A 96 8.00 -25.54 39.65
N GLN A 97 8.94 -25.39 40.58
CA GLN A 97 9.47 -26.50 41.37
C GLN A 97 8.43 -27.11 42.28
N LYS A 98 7.59 -26.29 42.93
CA LYS A 98 6.51 -26.79 43.79
C LYS A 98 5.43 -27.51 42.98
N ILE A 99 5.06 -27.00 41.80
CA ILE A 99 4.11 -27.65 40.85
C ILE A 99 4.63 -29.03 40.43
N GLN A 100 5.91 -29.14 40.07
CA GLN A 100 6.52 -30.40 39.65
C GLN A 100 6.67 -31.42 40.77
N ASN A 101 6.83 -30.96 42.00
CA ASN A 101 7.00 -31.79 43.18
C ASN A 101 5.70 -32.08 43.94
N ASP A 102 4.60 -31.50 43.55
CA ASP A 102 3.30 -31.70 44.22
C ASP A 102 2.77 -33.11 43.91
N LYS A 103 2.80 -33.96 44.94
CA LYS A 103 2.32 -35.35 44.87
C LYS A 103 0.83 -35.45 44.51
N ASN A 104 0.12 -34.34 44.60
CA ASN A 104 -1.31 -34.26 44.29
C ASN A 104 -1.59 -33.92 42.83
N LEU A 105 -0.58 -33.42 42.08
CA LEU A 105 -0.68 -33.28 40.60
C LEU A 105 -0.17 -34.59 39.99
N LYS A 106 -1.02 -35.64 40.05
CA LYS A 106 -0.69 -37.02 39.62
C LYS A 106 -0.47 -37.16 38.12
N SER A 107 -0.92 -36.23 37.33
CA SER A 107 -0.77 -36.20 35.84
C SER A 107 0.20 -35.14 35.42
N SER A 108 0.80 -35.30 34.24
CA SER A 108 1.74 -34.36 33.67
C SER A 108 1.08 -32.99 33.42
N VAL A 109 1.69 -31.91 33.96
CA VAL A 109 1.32 -30.55 33.65
C VAL A 109 1.53 -30.31 32.17
N ARG A 110 0.53 -29.74 31.50
CA ARG A 110 0.53 -29.46 30.06
C ARG A 110 0.76 -27.99 29.76
N ASP A 111 0.00 -27.13 30.48
CA ASP A 111 0.06 -25.68 30.30
C ASP A 111 -0.31 -24.96 31.61
N PHE A 112 -0.01 -23.65 31.70
CA PHE A 112 -0.37 -22.85 32.88
C PHE A 112 -0.64 -21.40 32.51
N ASP A 113 -1.50 -20.74 33.28
CA ASP A 113 -1.79 -19.31 33.21
C ASP A 113 -1.73 -18.66 34.59
N VAL A 114 -1.12 -17.51 34.71
CA VAL A 114 -0.87 -16.82 35.99
C VAL A 114 -1.84 -15.69 36.20
N ASN A 115 -2.61 -15.78 37.28
CA ASN A 115 -3.50 -14.72 37.69
C ASN A 115 -2.73 -13.51 38.27
N THR A 116 -3.37 -12.37 38.28
CA THR A 116 -2.81 -11.11 38.85
C THR A 116 -2.56 -11.20 40.36
N ASP A 117 -3.25 -12.09 41.07
CA ASP A 117 -3.06 -12.37 42.52
C ASP A 117 -1.93 -13.35 42.81
N GLY A 118 -1.24 -13.85 41.78
CA GLY A 118 -0.14 -14.79 41.88
C GLY A 118 -0.58 -16.27 41.95
N THR A 119 -1.85 -16.58 41.95
CA THR A 119 -2.33 -17.95 41.77
C THR A 119 -2.16 -18.42 40.31
N ILE A 120 -2.05 -19.71 40.10
CA ILE A 120 -1.72 -20.30 38.80
C ILE A 120 -2.77 -21.32 38.41
N TRP A 121 -3.38 -21.10 37.22
CA TRP A 121 -4.17 -22.13 36.58
C TRP A 121 -3.26 -23.13 35.88
N ILE A 122 -3.51 -24.39 36.07
CA ILE A 122 -2.71 -25.49 35.51
C ILE A 122 -3.65 -26.41 34.75
N SER A 123 -3.34 -26.68 33.49
CA SER A 123 -3.97 -27.75 32.73
C SER A 123 -3.18 -29.03 32.82
N ASN A 124 -3.85 -30.17 32.90
CA ASN A 124 -3.23 -31.49 32.98
C ASN A 124 -4.12 -32.55 32.30
N ASN A 125 -3.71 -33.82 32.42
CA ASN A 125 -4.45 -34.92 31.82
C ASN A 125 -5.85 -35.18 32.48
N ASP A 126 -6.10 -34.64 33.67
CA ASP A 126 -7.32 -34.85 34.40
C ASP A 126 -8.27 -33.63 34.30
N GLY A 127 -7.80 -32.50 33.73
CA GLY A 127 -8.57 -31.27 33.63
C GLY A 127 -7.80 -30.02 34.03
N MET A 128 -8.36 -29.21 34.93
CA MET A 128 -7.79 -27.95 35.41
C MET A 128 -7.52 -28.02 36.92
N ALA A 129 -6.48 -27.36 37.37
CA ALA A 129 -6.22 -27.14 38.79
C ALA A 129 -5.84 -25.69 39.07
N LEU A 130 -6.31 -25.14 40.15
CA LEU A 130 -5.84 -23.87 40.69
C LEU A 130 -4.76 -24.12 41.70
N PHE A 131 -3.62 -23.51 41.54
CA PHE A 131 -2.44 -23.72 42.36
C PHE A 131 -1.98 -22.40 42.99
N ASP A 132 -1.70 -22.44 44.26
CA ASP A 132 -1.02 -21.36 44.99
C ASP A 132 0.39 -21.81 45.40
N VAL A 133 1.35 -20.88 45.29
CA VAL A 133 2.76 -21.20 45.51
C VAL A 133 3.04 -21.67 46.96
N ASP A 134 2.27 -21.18 47.91
CA ASP A 134 2.48 -21.50 49.35
C ASP A 134 1.56 -22.60 49.84
N ARG A 135 0.34 -22.71 49.32
CA ARG A 135 -0.70 -23.63 49.76
C ARG A 135 -0.77 -24.92 48.93
N GLY A 136 -0.13 -24.97 47.77
CA GLY A 136 -0.26 -26.08 46.81
C GLY A 136 -1.53 -25.99 45.97
N VAL A 137 -2.06 -27.14 45.56
CA VAL A 137 -3.34 -27.20 44.80
C VAL A 137 -4.50 -26.78 45.68
N ILE A 138 -5.18 -25.70 45.29
CA ILE A 138 -6.35 -25.17 46.01
C ILE A 138 -7.59 -25.91 45.57
N ASP A 139 -7.83 -25.96 44.26
CA ASP A 139 -9.03 -26.54 43.64
C ASP A 139 -8.70 -27.35 42.38
N ARG A 140 -9.62 -28.29 42.07
CA ARG A 140 -9.54 -29.16 40.91
C ARG A 140 -10.85 -29.23 40.16
N TYR A 141 -10.78 -29.18 38.84
CA TYR A 141 -11.92 -29.20 37.96
C TYR A 141 -11.70 -30.23 36.86
N LYS A 142 -12.50 -31.33 36.95
CA LYS A 142 -12.43 -32.43 35.98
C LYS A 142 -13.21 -32.09 34.71
N THR A 143 -12.66 -32.48 33.57
CA THR A 143 -13.40 -32.43 32.30
C THR A 143 -14.47 -33.51 32.24
N LYS A 144 -15.57 -33.22 31.53
CA LYS A 144 -16.71 -34.16 31.39
C LYS A 144 -16.33 -35.48 30.73
N TYR A 145 -15.33 -35.46 29.86
CA TYR A 145 -14.95 -36.62 29.05
C TYR A 145 -13.61 -37.24 29.45
N GLU A 146 -13.08 -36.86 30.61
CA GLU A 146 -11.78 -37.34 31.15
C GLU A 146 -10.61 -37.24 30.17
N PHE A 147 -10.64 -36.24 29.24
CA PHE A 147 -9.53 -35.98 28.33
C PHE A 147 -8.59 -34.91 28.90
N GLY A 148 -7.31 -35.05 28.64
CA GLY A 148 -6.30 -34.06 29.04
C GLY A 148 -6.42 -32.77 28.27
N LEU A 149 -6.20 -31.66 28.96
CA LEU A 149 -6.15 -30.33 28.35
C LEU A 149 -4.71 -30.01 27.94
N GLN A 150 -4.47 -29.69 26.68
CA GLN A 150 -3.12 -29.48 26.15
C GLN A 150 -2.70 -28.02 26.08
N ASN A 151 -3.56 -27.15 25.58
CA ASN A 151 -3.26 -25.73 25.45
C ASN A 151 -4.33 -24.92 26.14
N MET A 152 -3.90 -23.90 26.87
CA MET A 152 -4.78 -23.01 27.60
C MET A 152 -4.46 -21.57 27.24
N VAL A 153 -5.48 -20.82 26.81
CA VAL A 153 -5.32 -19.43 26.40
C VAL A 153 -6.33 -18.57 27.14
N GLN A 154 -5.84 -17.51 27.79
CA GLN A 154 -6.68 -16.51 28.41
C GLN A 154 -7.54 -15.82 27.38
N ASP A 155 -8.86 -15.75 27.64
CA ASP A 155 -9.74 -14.95 26.79
C ASP A 155 -9.38 -13.45 26.93
N PRO A 156 -8.85 -12.79 25.90
CA PRO A 156 -8.40 -11.40 26.00
C PRO A 156 -9.55 -10.41 26.16
N TYR A 157 -10.77 -10.81 25.78
CA TYR A 157 -11.99 -9.99 25.85
C TYR A 157 -12.85 -10.30 27.07
N ALA A 158 -12.58 -11.44 27.76
CA ALA A 158 -13.34 -11.88 28.92
C ALA A 158 -12.43 -12.56 29.93
N LYS A 159 -11.77 -11.79 30.77
CA LYS A 159 -10.73 -12.23 31.73
C LYS A 159 -11.13 -13.38 32.67
N ASN A 160 -12.42 -13.62 32.86
CA ASN A 160 -12.90 -14.72 33.68
C ASN A 160 -12.94 -16.06 32.96
N TYR A 161 -12.50 -16.13 31.71
CA TYR A 161 -12.57 -17.35 30.91
C TYR A 161 -11.21 -17.76 30.38
N LEU A 162 -10.98 -19.07 30.39
CA LEU A 162 -9.86 -19.72 29.71
C LEU A 162 -10.41 -20.60 28.58
N TRP A 163 -9.77 -20.56 27.44
CA TRP A 163 -10.05 -21.48 26.35
C TRP A 163 -9.03 -22.61 26.38
N CYS A 164 -9.51 -23.84 26.27
CA CYS A 164 -8.68 -25.00 26.38
C CYS A 164 -8.91 -25.97 25.23
N ILE A 165 -7.82 -26.59 24.80
CA ILE A 165 -7.85 -27.60 23.74
C ILE A 165 -7.60 -28.96 24.43
N GLY A 166 -8.46 -29.93 24.15
CA GLY A 166 -8.33 -31.30 24.65
C GLY A 166 -7.38 -32.15 23.80
N SER A 167 -6.84 -33.20 24.40
CA SER A 167 -6.07 -34.24 23.68
C SER A 167 -6.98 -35.18 22.90
N ASN A 168 -6.42 -35.88 21.90
CA ASN A 168 -7.04 -36.58 20.78
C ASN A 168 -8.06 -37.69 21.07
N ASP A 169 -8.40 -38.00 22.31
CA ASP A 169 -9.12 -39.21 22.66
C ASP A 169 -10.60 -38.99 23.04
N GLY A 170 -11.19 -37.82 22.73
CA GLY A 170 -12.61 -37.51 23.05
C GLY A 170 -13.33 -36.70 21.99
N PRO A 171 -14.66 -36.66 22.01
CA PRO A 171 -15.46 -35.84 21.08
C PRO A 171 -15.18 -34.36 21.31
N SER A 172 -14.81 -33.63 20.27
CA SER A 172 -14.53 -32.19 20.21
C SER A 172 -13.52 -31.66 21.26
N GLY A 173 -12.33 -31.40 20.81
CA GLY A 173 -11.24 -30.93 21.67
C GLY A 173 -11.26 -29.44 22.08
N LEU A 174 -12.35 -28.68 21.95
CA LEU A 174 -12.43 -27.27 22.36
C LEU A 174 -13.41 -27.05 23.50
N CYS A 175 -12.94 -26.42 24.57
CA CYS A 175 -13.81 -26.01 25.67
C CYS A 175 -13.44 -24.63 26.20
N ARG A 176 -14.40 -23.96 26.82
CA ARG A 176 -14.25 -22.69 27.52
C ARG A 176 -14.51 -22.89 29.00
N PHE A 177 -13.52 -22.60 29.82
CA PHE A 177 -13.59 -22.72 31.26
C PHE A 177 -13.88 -21.37 31.92
N ASN A 178 -14.85 -21.33 32.82
CA ASN A 178 -15.16 -20.16 33.62
C ASN A 178 -14.41 -20.19 34.94
N LYS A 179 -13.46 -19.31 35.17
CA LYS A 179 -12.63 -19.22 36.38
C LYS A 179 -13.45 -18.98 37.65
N ALA A 180 -14.58 -18.28 37.56
CA ALA A 180 -15.41 -17.93 38.71
C ALA A 180 -16.34 -19.07 39.16
N THR A 181 -16.84 -19.88 38.22
CA THR A 181 -17.81 -20.95 38.51
C THR A 181 -17.22 -22.34 38.45
N GLY A 182 -16.01 -22.49 37.89
CA GLY A 182 -15.38 -23.79 37.66
C GLY A 182 -16.04 -24.65 36.57
N MET A 183 -16.91 -24.05 35.77
CA MET A 183 -17.68 -24.79 34.75
C MET A 183 -17.02 -24.75 33.38
N PHE A 184 -17.08 -25.90 32.70
CA PHE A 184 -16.70 -26.05 31.30
C PHE A 184 -17.90 -25.95 30.38
N LYS A 185 -17.75 -25.16 29.30
CA LYS A 185 -18.65 -25.20 28.13
C LYS A 185 -17.91 -25.85 26.97
N TYR A 186 -18.42 -26.94 26.44
CA TYR A 186 -17.84 -27.68 25.32
C TYR A 186 -18.47 -27.23 24.00
N PHE A 187 -17.65 -27.23 22.94
CA PHE A 187 -18.07 -26.87 21.60
C PHE A 187 -17.86 -28.05 20.66
N ASP A 188 -18.96 -28.43 19.99
CA ASP A 188 -18.90 -29.40 18.91
C ASP A 188 -18.75 -28.66 17.58
N ILE A 189 -17.66 -28.89 16.88
CA ILE A 189 -17.28 -28.12 15.71
C ILE A 189 -17.08 -29.06 14.54
N ASP A 190 -18.04 -29.07 13.62
CA ASP A 190 -17.91 -29.69 12.32
C ASP A 190 -18.39 -28.70 11.24
N PRO A 191 -17.44 -28.05 10.53
CA PRO A 191 -17.79 -27.01 9.56
C PRO A 191 -18.47 -27.54 8.31
N ASP A 192 -18.18 -28.80 7.93
CA ASP A 192 -18.55 -29.32 6.61
C ASP A 192 -19.57 -30.44 6.69
N LYS A 193 -19.86 -30.97 7.88
CA LYS A 193 -20.63 -32.21 8.12
C LYS A 193 -20.17 -33.34 7.19
N SER A 194 -18.86 -33.42 6.94
CA SER A 194 -18.25 -34.34 6.00
C SER A 194 -17.55 -35.47 6.72
N ASP A 195 -17.66 -36.68 6.22
CA ASP A 195 -17.07 -37.89 6.78
C ASP A 195 -15.51 -37.84 6.83
N ASN A 196 -14.89 -36.85 6.14
CA ASN A 196 -13.42 -36.68 6.09
C ASN A 196 -12.88 -35.60 7.02
N PHE A 197 -13.72 -34.98 7.84
CA PHE A 197 -13.29 -33.98 8.80
C PHE A 197 -12.86 -34.66 10.10
N SER A 198 -11.61 -34.40 10.50
CA SER A 198 -11.10 -34.80 11.82
C SER A 198 -10.77 -33.56 12.62
N PHE A 199 -11.49 -33.31 13.69
CA PHE A 199 -11.22 -32.22 14.61
C PHE A 199 -10.05 -32.59 15.53
N ASN A 200 -8.88 -32.03 15.23
CA ASN A 200 -7.65 -32.22 15.98
C ASN A 200 -6.92 -30.87 16.15
N PRO A 201 -7.48 -29.96 16.96
CA PRO A 201 -6.90 -28.65 17.15
C PRO A 201 -5.59 -28.75 17.93
N GLN A 202 -4.61 -27.93 17.54
CA GLN A 202 -3.27 -27.90 18.13
C GLN A 202 -2.88 -26.55 18.71
N GLY A 203 -3.74 -25.56 18.60
CA GLY A 203 -3.58 -24.23 19.13
C GLY A 203 -4.66 -23.31 18.62
N LEU A 204 -4.85 -22.20 19.31
CA LEU A 204 -5.86 -21.21 18.99
C LEU A 204 -5.29 -19.80 19.10
N GLU A 205 -5.91 -18.88 18.35
CA GLU A 205 -5.67 -17.44 18.41
C GLU A 205 -6.98 -16.69 18.19
N PHE A 206 -7.16 -15.55 18.85
CA PHE A 206 -8.37 -14.74 18.74
C PHE A 206 -8.29 -13.79 17.56
N MET A 207 -9.21 -13.89 16.61
CA MET A 207 -9.34 -12.87 15.57
C MET A 207 -10.04 -11.60 16.10
N ASN A 208 -11.10 -11.80 16.86
CA ASN A 208 -11.85 -10.75 17.56
C ASN A 208 -12.60 -11.35 18.77
N ALA A 209 -13.47 -10.55 19.42
CA ALA A 209 -14.21 -10.99 20.59
C ALA A 209 -15.12 -12.21 20.35
N ASP A 210 -15.50 -12.46 19.11
CA ASP A 210 -16.50 -13.48 18.74
C ASP A 210 -15.89 -14.63 17.94
N GLU A 211 -14.75 -14.39 17.26
CA GLU A 211 -14.14 -15.34 16.33
C GLU A 211 -12.77 -15.82 16.82
N ILE A 212 -12.64 -17.14 16.90
CA ILE A 212 -11.40 -17.84 17.26
C ILE A 212 -10.91 -18.63 16.05
N TRP A 213 -9.61 -18.57 15.81
CA TRP A 213 -8.94 -19.36 14.80
C TRP A 213 -8.21 -20.54 15.46
N LEU A 214 -8.47 -21.73 14.95
CA LEU A 214 -7.89 -22.97 15.44
C LEU A 214 -7.02 -23.56 14.35
N ARG A 215 -5.77 -23.87 14.65
CA ARG A 215 -4.95 -24.67 13.75
C ARG A 215 -5.35 -26.14 13.92
N ASN A 216 -5.84 -26.77 12.87
CA ASN A 216 -6.26 -28.15 12.87
C ASN A 216 -5.22 -29.02 12.15
N ASN A 217 -4.77 -30.07 12.80
CA ASN A 217 -3.61 -30.86 12.36
C ASN A 217 -3.74 -31.38 10.91
N GLY A 218 -2.94 -30.79 10.01
CA GLY A 218 -2.92 -31.17 8.59
C GLY A 218 -4.14 -30.77 7.76
N GLN A 219 -5.15 -30.14 8.37
CA GLN A 219 -6.42 -29.77 7.72
C GLN A 219 -6.64 -28.25 7.59
N GLY A 220 -5.60 -27.47 7.77
CA GLY A 220 -5.66 -26.01 7.62
C GLY A 220 -6.08 -25.30 8.91
N ILE A 221 -6.82 -24.23 8.75
CA ILE A 221 -7.32 -23.38 9.84
C ILE A 221 -8.83 -23.50 9.91
N LEU A 222 -9.35 -23.67 11.11
CA LEU A 222 -10.77 -23.60 11.41
C LEU A 222 -11.07 -22.24 12.01
N ARG A 223 -11.98 -21.49 11.40
CA ARG A 223 -12.55 -20.25 11.92
C ARG A 223 -13.83 -20.58 12.63
N PHE A 224 -13.93 -20.25 13.89
CA PHE A 224 -15.07 -20.57 14.73
C PHE A 224 -15.62 -19.32 15.40
N ASN A 225 -16.90 -19.03 15.15
CA ASN A 225 -17.62 -17.99 15.88
C ASN A 225 -18.35 -18.64 17.08
N HIS A 226 -17.87 -18.36 18.28
CA HIS A 226 -18.37 -19.00 19.50
C HIS A 226 -19.73 -18.50 19.98
N LYS A 227 -20.22 -17.36 19.45
CA LYS A 227 -21.58 -16.86 19.75
C LYS A 227 -22.63 -17.51 18.88
N THR A 228 -22.40 -17.59 17.57
CA THR A 228 -23.36 -18.17 16.62
C THR A 228 -23.22 -19.69 16.49
N GLY A 229 -22.06 -20.25 16.90
CA GLY A 229 -21.69 -21.64 16.68
C GLY A 229 -21.27 -21.95 15.25
N SER A 230 -21.17 -20.96 14.38
CA SER A 230 -20.78 -21.18 12.98
C SER A 230 -19.29 -21.46 12.88
N ALA A 231 -18.93 -22.38 12.00
CA ALA A 231 -17.55 -22.72 11.69
C ALA A 231 -17.33 -22.73 10.18
N SER A 232 -16.12 -22.35 9.77
CA SER A 232 -15.68 -22.43 8.38
C SER A 232 -14.20 -22.81 8.33
N ARG A 233 -13.78 -23.40 7.22
CA ARG A 233 -12.43 -23.92 7.07
C ARG A 233 -11.63 -23.18 6.01
N LEU A 234 -10.42 -22.73 6.36
CA LEU A 234 -9.44 -22.20 5.41
C LEU A 234 -8.43 -23.30 5.10
N THR A 235 -8.37 -23.68 3.84
CA THR A 235 -7.46 -24.73 3.36
C THR A 235 -6.62 -24.23 2.21
N MET A 236 -5.54 -24.96 1.93
CA MET A 236 -4.70 -24.71 0.77
C MET A 236 -5.50 -24.88 -0.53
N ASP A 237 -5.38 -23.90 -1.40
CA ASP A 237 -5.86 -23.97 -2.78
C ASP A 237 -4.73 -23.50 -3.72
N ARG A 238 -4.24 -24.38 -4.56
CA ARG A 238 -3.13 -24.09 -5.48
C ARG A 238 -3.55 -23.21 -6.67
N LYS A 239 -4.84 -23.16 -6.96
CA LYS A 239 -5.38 -22.39 -8.09
C LYS A 239 -5.55 -20.90 -7.74
N LEU A 240 -5.53 -20.56 -6.46
CA LEU A 240 -5.65 -19.18 -5.99
C LEU A 240 -4.32 -18.63 -5.48
N SER A 241 -3.93 -17.47 -6.00
CA SER A 241 -2.73 -16.76 -5.55
C SER A 241 -2.84 -16.27 -4.09
N ASN A 242 -4.05 -15.98 -3.63
CA ASN A 242 -4.35 -15.45 -2.29
C ASN A 242 -4.87 -16.51 -1.30
N ALA A 243 -4.84 -17.79 -1.63
CA ALA A 243 -5.20 -18.86 -0.70
C ALA A 243 -4.06 -19.22 0.24
N LEU A 244 -4.43 -19.93 1.31
CA LEU A 244 -3.46 -20.54 2.21
C LEU A 244 -2.49 -21.46 1.43
N ARG A 245 -1.19 -21.33 1.66
CA ARG A 245 -0.18 -22.07 0.91
C ARG A 245 0.02 -23.51 1.35
N GLY A 246 -0.38 -23.88 2.57
CA GLY A 246 -0.27 -25.24 3.08
C GLY A 246 -1.22 -25.52 4.23
N ASN A 247 -1.69 -26.77 4.36
CA ASN A 247 -2.64 -27.16 5.39
C ASN A 247 -1.99 -27.54 6.74
N ARG A 248 -0.68 -27.72 6.80
CA ARG A 248 0.05 -27.98 8.05
C ARG A 248 0.48 -26.67 8.70
N ILE A 249 -0.37 -26.14 9.56
CA ILE A 249 -0.13 -24.88 10.26
C ILE A 249 0.72 -25.14 11.50
N ARG A 250 1.79 -24.38 11.66
CA ARG A 250 2.68 -24.44 12.83
C ARG A 250 2.28 -23.46 13.91
N TYR A 251 2.01 -22.23 13.51
CA TYR A 251 1.70 -21.15 14.46
C TYR A 251 0.69 -20.17 13.89
N LEU A 252 -0.12 -19.61 14.78
CA LEU A 252 -1.00 -18.48 14.53
C LEU A 252 -0.57 -17.35 15.45
N TYR A 253 -0.48 -16.15 14.92
CA TYR A 253 -0.14 -14.97 15.69
C TYR A 253 -0.92 -13.77 15.16
N LYS A 254 -1.71 -13.15 16.02
CA LYS A 254 -2.36 -11.88 15.69
C LYS A 254 -1.46 -10.73 16.12
N ASP A 255 -1.08 -9.90 15.18
CA ASP A 255 -0.28 -8.72 15.48
C ASP A 255 -1.13 -7.58 16.07
N LYS A 256 -0.46 -6.52 16.52
CA LYS A 256 -1.11 -5.35 17.11
C LYS A 256 -1.87 -4.50 16.08
N ALA A 257 -1.60 -4.66 14.79
CA ALA A 257 -2.33 -4.03 13.71
C ALA A 257 -3.63 -4.80 13.36
N GLY A 258 -3.84 -5.98 13.90
CA GLY A 258 -5.01 -6.81 13.73
C GLY A 258 -4.88 -7.91 12.67
N ALA A 259 -3.74 -8.01 11.99
CA ALA A 259 -3.50 -9.05 11.01
C ALA A 259 -3.13 -10.39 11.67
N MET A 260 -3.61 -11.48 11.10
CA MET A 260 -3.31 -12.85 11.52
C MET A 260 -2.15 -13.42 10.70
N TRP A 261 -1.05 -13.68 11.35
CA TRP A 261 0.13 -14.32 10.77
C TRP A 261 0.03 -15.83 10.92
N VAL A 262 0.17 -16.55 9.82
CA VAL A 262 -0.03 -17.98 9.73
C VAL A 262 1.25 -18.62 9.23
N SER A 263 2.00 -19.30 10.08
CA SER A 263 3.17 -20.03 9.64
C SER A 263 2.80 -21.46 9.25
N THR A 264 3.33 -21.93 8.13
CA THR A 264 3.15 -23.30 7.65
C THR A 264 4.43 -24.12 7.83
N SER A 265 4.32 -25.44 7.80
CA SER A 265 5.48 -26.32 8.02
C SER A 265 6.56 -26.19 6.94
N THR A 266 6.18 -25.93 5.69
CA THR A 266 7.09 -26.03 4.53
C THR A 266 6.88 -24.92 3.49
N MET A 267 5.81 -24.12 3.61
CA MET A 267 5.40 -23.17 2.57
C MET A 267 5.48 -21.69 3.03
N GLY A 268 6.32 -21.43 4.03
CA GLY A 268 6.55 -20.08 4.55
C GLY A 268 5.41 -19.55 5.38
N VAL A 269 5.17 -18.24 5.30
CA VAL A 269 4.21 -17.49 6.09
C VAL A 269 3.13 -16.91 5.19
N SER A 270 1.86 -17.05 5.59
CA SER A 270 0.71 -16.36 5.02
C SER A 270 0.20 -15.32 6.00
N ILE A 271 -0.29 -14.19 5.52
CA ILE A 271 -0.88 -13.14 6.33
C ILE A 271 -2.35 -13.00 5.92
N TYR A 272 -3.24 -13.03 6.89
CA TYR A 272 -4.64 -12.67 6.71
C TYR A 272 -4.90 -11.36 7.41
N ASP A 273 -5.35 -10.39 6.65
CA ASP A 273 -5.72 -9.08 7.17
C ASP A 273 -7.20 -8.82 6.83
N PRO A 274 -8.06 -8.61 7.85
CA PRO A 274 -9.48 -8.38 7.61
C PRO A 274 -9.76 -7.06 6.87
N TYR A 275 -8.81 -6.13 6.90
CA TYR A 275 -8.93 -4.81 6.26
C TYR A 275 -8.30 -4.75 4.88
N TYR A 276 -7.62 -5.82 4.46
CA TYR A 276 -7.02 -5.93 3.13
C TYR A 276 -8.07 -6.14 2.05
N GLN A 277 -9.01 -7.04 2.28
CA GLN A 277 -10.03 -7.41 1.32
C GLN A 277 -11.32 -6.63 1.60
N LYS A 278 -11.47 -5.49 0.94
CA LYS A 278 -12.65 -4.62 1.06
C LYS A 278 -13.82 -5.09 0.20
N PHE A 279 -13.55 -5.94 -0.77
CA PHE A 279 -14.51 -6.46 -1.73
C PHE A 279 -14.65 -7.97 -1.62
N GLY A 280 -15.87 -8.46 -1.72
CA GLY A 280 -16.11 -9.87 -1.98
C GLY A 280 -15.64 -10.22 -3.40
N LEU A 281 -15.19 -11.44 -3.59
CA LEU A 281 -14.66 -11.90 -4.86
C LEU A 281 -15.27 -13.25 -5.25
N LEU A 282 -15.88 -13.30 -6.44
CA LEU A 282 -16.21 -14.51 -7.16
C LEU A 282 -15.22 -14.64 -8.32
N PRO A 283 -14.17 -15.47 -8.18
CA PRO A 283 -13.09 -15.49 -9.14
C PRO A 283 -13.43 -16.25 -10.41
N TYR A 284 -12.72 -15.94 -11.48
CA TYR A 284 -12.57 -16.85 -12.61
C TYR A 284 -11.61 -17.99 -12.22
N ALA A 285 -12.08 -19.23 -12.24
CA ALA A 285 -11.24 -20.41 -12.04
C ALA A 285 -11.96 -21.68 -12.52
N GLU A 286 -11.54 -22.21 -13.63
CA GLU A 286 -12.12 -23.41 -14.23
C GLU A 286 -12.12 -24.62 -13.28
N GLY A 287 -13.27 -25.29 -13.15
CA GLY A 287 -13.45 -26.49 -12.35
C GLY A 287 -13.36 -26.31 -10.83
N ARG A 288 -13.61 -25.10 -10.34
CA ARG A 288 -13.69 -24.78 -8.90
C ARG A 288 -15.12 -24.47 -8.45
N LYS A 289 -15.49 -24.88 -7.22
CA LYS A 289 -16.74 -24.45 -6.57
C LYS A 289 -16.68 -22.93 -6.30
N ASN A 290 -17.78 -22.24 -6.46
CA ASN A 290 -17.92 -20.80 -6.26
C ASN A 290 -16.98 -19.95 -7.15
N SER A 291 -16.80 -20.36 -8.40
CA SER A 291 -16.04 -19.61 -9.40
C SER A 291 -16.66 -19.74 -10.76
N PHE A 292 -16.33 -18.79 -11.65
CA PHE A 292 -16.78 -18.82 -13.04
C PHE A 292 -15.82 -19.63 -13.91
N PRO A 293 -16.31 -20.41 -14.85
CA PRO A 293 -15.45 -21.14 -15.80
C PRO A 293 -14.96 -20.26 -16.96
N ASN A 294 -15.52 -19.06 -17.15
CA ASN A 294 -15.21 -18.15 -18.24
C ASN A 294 -14.87 -16.77 -17.69
N PRO A 295 -13.85 -16.06 -18.21
CA PRO A 295 -13.49 -14.70 -17.74
C PRO A 295 -14.52 -13.61 -18.14
N ASN A 296 -15.41 -13.90 -19.11
CA ASN A 296 -16.34 -12.90 -19.64
C ASN A 296 -17.61 -12.81 -18.79
N ILE A 297 -17.68 -11.81 -17.92
CA ILE A 297 -18.88 -11.47 -17.14
C ILE A 297 -19.63 -10.37 -17.90
N SER A 298 -20.81 -10.67 -18.40
CA SER A 298 -21.51 -9.75 -19.30
C SER A 298 -22.58 -8.91 -18.60
N HIS A 299 -23.60 -9.54 -18.07
CA HIS A 299 -24.81 -8.86 -17.60
C HIS A 299 -25.17 -9.29 -16.18
N PHE A 300 -25.90 -8.41 -15.50
CA PHE A 300 -26.38 -8.64 -14.14
C PHE A 300 -27.89 -8.40 -14.06
N GLY A 301 -28.54 -9.13 -13.15
CA GLY A 301 -29.92 -8.93 -12.77
C GLY A 301 -30.17 -9.39 -11.34
N GLU A 302 -31.31 -9.04 -10.78
CA GLU A 302 -31.71 -9.46 -9.46
C GLU A 302 -32.91 -10.39 -9.56
N HIS A 303 -32.78 -11.58 -8.95
CA HIS A 303 -33.89 -12.51 -8.79
C HIS A 303 -34.81 -12.06 -7.65
N PRO A 304 -36.15 -12.24 -7.71
CA PRO A 304 -37.08 -11.82 -6.66
C PRO A 304 -36.80 -12.38 -5.24
N ASN A 305 -35.97 -13.43 -5.14
CA ASN A 305 -35.53 -13.96 -3.85
C ASN A 305 -34.30 -13.28 -3.27
N GLY A 306 -33.80 -12.21 -3.91
CA GLY A 306 -32.62 -11.46 -3.48
C GLY A 306 -31.27 -12.01 -3.94
N THR A 307 -31.26 -13.07 -4.79
CA THR A 307 -30.01 -13.56 -5.37
C THR A 307 -29.63 -12.76 -6.63
N ALA A 308 -28.34 -12.55 -6.85
CA ALA A 308 -27.86 -11.93 -8.07
C ALA A 308 -27.83 -12.96 -9.23
N ILE A 309 -28.37 -12.59 -10.39
CA ILE A 309 -28.24 -13.34 -11.64
C ILE A 309 -27.05 -12.75 -12.39
N ILE A 310 -26.13 -13.60 -12.83
CA ILE A 310 -24.87 -13.20 -13.45
C ILE A 310 -24.67 -13.97 -14.75
N GLY A 311 -24.49 -13.25 -15.85
CA GLY A 311 -24.14 -13.81 -17.16
C GLY A 311 -22.62 -14.04 -17.26
N ASN A 312 -22.21 -15.26 -17.56
CA ASN A 312 -20.82 -15.66 -17.77
C ASN A 312 -20.64 -16.35 -19.13
N GLY A 313 -20.34 -15.55 -20.14
CA GLY A 313 -20.34 -16.05 -21.51
C GLY A 313 -21.74 -16.44 -21.96
N ALA A 314 -21.95 -17.71 -22.32
CA ALA A 314 -23.25 -18.25 -22.70
C ALA A 314 -24.09 -18.77 -21.52
N ASP A 315 -23.50 -18.84 -20.33
CA ASP A 315 -24.09 -19.49 -19.15
C ASP A 315 -24.62 -18.45 -18.18
N LEU A 316 -25.59 -18.88 -17.36
CA LEU A 316 -26.19 -18.06 -16.32
C LEU A 316 -25.87 -18.66 -14.94
N TYR A 317 -25.52 -17.80 -14.01
CA TYR A 317 -25.21 -18.14 -12.63
C TYR A 317 -26.10 -17.36 -11.69
N THR A 318 -26.41 -17.95 -10.52
CA THR A 318 -27.02 -17.23 -9.41
C THR A 318 -26.07 -17.21 -8.22
N PHE A 319 -25.95 -16.05 -7.61
CA PHE A 319 -25.16 -15.88 -6.39
C PHE A 319 -26.08 -15.48 -5.23
N ASP A 320 -26.05 -16.28 -4.15
CA ASP A 320 -26.71 -15.99 -2.89
C ASP A 320 -25.73 -15.23 -1.97
N PRO A 321 -25.93 -13.92 -1.72
CA PRO A 321 -24.98 -13.13 -0.94
C PRO A 321 -24.96 -13.52 0.55
N ILE A 322 -26.05 -14.10 1.07
CA ILE A 322 -26.14 -14.55 2.47
C ILE A 322 -25.36 -15.84 2.68
N LYS A 323 -25.60 -16.83 1.82
CA LYS A 323 -24.87 -18.11 1.89
C LYS A 323 -23.46 -18.02 1.30
N LYS A 324 -23.16 -16.97 0.53
CA LYS A 324 -21.92 -16.82 -0.27
C LYS A 324 -21.70 -18.01 -1.22
N GLU A 325 -22.76 -18.45 -1.86
CA GLU A 325 -22.75 -19.61 -2.75
C GLU A 325 -23.12 -19.20 -4.18
N LEU A 326 -22.23 -19.52 -5.11
CA LEU A 326 -22.42 -19.38 -6.55
C LEU A 326 -22.89 -20.71 -7.12
N SER A 327 -24.00 -20.70 -7.85
CA SER A 327 -24.56 -21.88 -8.48
C SER A 327 -24.80 -21.59 -9.97
N GLU A 328 -24.43 -22.51 -10.82
CA GLU A 328 -24.86 -22.49 -12.22
C GLU A 328 -26.38 -22.68 -12.25
N ASN A 329 -27.06 -21.82 -12.96
CA ASN A 329 -28.50 -21.85 -13.05
C ASN A 329 -28.90 -21.64 -14.52
N ASN A 330 -29.27 -22.74 -15.16
CA ASN A 330 -29.71 -22.70 -16.54
C ASN A 330 -31.16 -22.26 -16.69
N PHE A 331 -31.82 -21.87 -15.60
CA PHE A 331 -33.27 -21.66 -15.58
C PHE A 331 -33.92 -22.69 -16.53
N LYS A 332 -35.11 -23.02 -16.55
CA LYS A 332 -35.69 -24.02 -17.48
C LYS A 332 -35.76 -23.51 -18.93
N LEU A 333 -34.69 -22.86 -19.37
CA LEU A 333 -34.43 -22.51 -20.78
C LEU A 333 -34.05 -23.78 -21.54
N ARG A 334 -34.22 -23.76 -22.88
CA ARG A 334 -33.84 -24.89 -23.73
C ARG A 334 -32.31 -25.08 -23.71
N ASP A 335 -31.83 -26.30 -23.69
CA ASP A 335 -30.40 -26.67 -23.64
C ASP A 335 -29.56 -26.14 -24.84
N ASN A 336 -30.21 -25.78 -25.94
CA ASN A 336 -29.57 -25.27 -27.14
C ASN A 336 -29.48 -23.73 -27.23
N LEU A 337 -29.75 -23.00 -26.13
CA LEU A 337 -29.70 -21.55 -26.05
C LEU A 337 -28.44 -21.05 -25.37
N ASN A 338 -27.62 -20.28 -26.10
CA ASN A 338 -26.51 -19.54 -25.55
C ASN A 338 -26.97 -18.12 -25.24
N ASN A 339 -26.89 -17.73 -23.96
CA ASN A 339 -27.36 -16.42 -23.51
C ASN A 339 -26.28 -15.36 -23.70
N TYR A 340 -26.69 -14.14 -24.16
CA TYR A 340 -25.77 -13.05 -24.44
C TYR A 340 -26.11 -11.78 -23.66
N ALA A 341 -27.39 -11.40 -23.59
CA ALA A 341 -27.86 -10.25 -22.85
C ALA A 341 -29.18 -10.57 -22.16
N PHE A 342 -29.43 -9.94 -21.04
CA PHE A 342 -30.72 -10.08 -20.37
C PHE A 342 -31.05 -8.84 -19.54
N THR A 343 -32.35 -8.64 -19.29
CA THR A 343 -32.85 -7.64 -18.35
C THR A 343 -33.85 -8.30 -17.41
N VAL A 344 -33.90 -7.82 -16.17
CA VAL A 344 -34.84 -8.30 -15.15
C VAL A 344 -35.66 -7.12 -14.64
N SER A 345 -36.97 -7.30 -14.59
CA SER A 345 -37.90 -6.33 -14.00
C SER A 345 -38.90 -7.07 -13.12
N GLY A 346 -38.77 -6.92 -11.81
CA GLY A 346 -39.56 -7.67 -10.84
C GLY A 346 -39.38 -9.18 -11.00
N SER A 347 -40.45 -9.93 -11.23
CA SER A 347 -40.40 -11.40 -11.43
C SER A 347 -40.19 -11.83 -12.89
N VAL A 348 -40.05 -10.89 -13.81
CA VAL A 348 -39.90 -11.19 -15.25
C VAL A 348 -38.52 -10.90 -15.73
N ALA A 349 -37.90 -11.87 -16.38
CA ALA A 349 -36.64 -11.70 -17.10
C ALA A 349 -36.86 -11.84 -18.61
N HIS A 350 -36.10 -11.07 -19.38
CA HIS A 350 -36.02 -11.20 -20.85
C HIS A 350 -34.57 -11.58 -21.20
N PHE A 351 -34.41 -12.81 -21.69
CA PHE A 351 -33.11 -13.34 -22.12
C PHE A 351 -32.97 -13.25 -23.63
N SER A 352 -31.92 -12.63 -24.11
CA SER A 352 -31.50 -12.69 -25.51
C SER A 352 -30.53 -13.84 -25.68
N SER A 353 -30.86 -14.80 -26.51
CA SER A 353 -30.11 -16.04 -26.68
C SER A 353 -29.87 -16.35 -28.15
N TRP A 354 -28.82 -17.12 -28.44
CA TRP A 354 -28.58 -17.74 -29.71
C TRP A 354 -29.01 -19.20 -29.65
N ASP A 355 -30.01 -19.55 -30.47
CA ASP A 355 -30.43 -20.92 -30.65
C ASP A 355 -29.43 -21.64 -31.58
N THR A 356 -28.65 -22.54 -31.04
CA THR A 356 -27.59 -23.25 -31.75
C THR A 356 -28.15 -24.27 -32.76
N GLU A 357 -29.33 -24.79 -32.52
CA GLU A 357 -30.02 -25.77 -33.37
C GLU A 357 -30.66 -25.06 -34.57
N ASN A 358 -31.47 -24.05 -34.33
CA ASN A 358 -32.18 -23.33 -35.39
C ASN A 358 -31.37 -22.18 -36.00
N LYS A 359 -30.15 -21.93 -35.50
CA LYS A 359 -29.24 -20.88 -35.96
C LYS A 359 -29.89 -19.49 -36.03
N THR A 360 -30.62 -19.13 -34.97
CA THR A 360 -31.40 -17.90 -34.93
C THR A 360 -31.32 -17.25 -33.56
N ARG A 361 -31.57 -15.94 -33.49
CA ARG A 361 -31.75 -15.22 -32.22
C ARG A 361 -33.14 -15.46 -31.65
N VAL A 362 -33.18 -15.59 -30.34
CA VAL A 362 -34.41 -15.79 -29.57
C VAL A 362 -34.39 -14.81 -28.38
N ILE A 363 -35.52 -14.15 -28.18
CA ILE A 363 -35.79 -13.44 -26.94
C ILE A 363 -36.81 -14.27 -26.14
N THR A 364 -36.42 -14.71 -24.96
CA THR A 364 -37.28 -15.50 -24.08
C THR A 364 -37.75 -14.64 -22.92
N LYS A 365 -39.05 -14.50 -22.78
CA LYS A 365 -39.70 -13.93 -21.60
C LYS A 365 -39.91 -15.05 -20.57
N TYR A 366 -39.34 -14.85 -19.38
CA TYR A 366 -39.30 -15.87 -18.34
C TYR A 366 -39.83 -15.36 -17.00
N ASP A 367 -40.62 -16.16 -16.33
CA ASP A 367 -41.07 -15.90 -14.93
C ASP A 367 -40.08 -16.54 -13.96
N LEU A 368 -39.31 -15.71 -13.29
CA LEU A 368 -38.29 -16.13 -12.33
C LEU A 368 -38.91 -16.80 -11.09
N THR A 369 -40.09 -16.37 -10.67
CA THR A 369 -40.76 -16.92 -9.49
C THR A 369 -41.42 -18.27 -9.79
N ALA A 370 -42.09 -18.37 -10.93
CA ALA A 370 -42.75 -19.60 -11.36
C ALA A 370 -41.80 -20.58 -12.07
N ASP A 371 -40.53 -20.15 -12.32
CA ASP A 371 -39.51 -20.93 -12.98
C ASP A 371 -40.00 -21.53 -14.33
N LYS A 372 -40.52 -20.67 -15.20
CA LYS A 372 -41.12 -21.09 -16.47
C LYS A 372 -41.03 -20.04 -17.58
N ILE A 373 -40.95 -20.50 -18.80
CA ILE A 373 -41.07 -19.67 -19.99
C ILE A 373 -42.50 -19.15 -20.11
N LEU A 374 -42.63 -17.82 -20.24
CA LEU A 374 -43.93 -17.17 -20.54
C LEU A 374 -44.17 -17.01 -22.00
N ASN A 375 -43.10 -16.60 -22.77
CA ASN A 375 -43.18 -16.47 -24.23
C ASN A 375 -41.78 -16.54 -24.84
N GLN A 376 -41.70 -16.81 -26.15
CA GLN A 376 -40.45 -16.78 -26.91
C GLN A 376 -40.70 -16.15 -28.29
N TRP A 377 -39.79 -15.27 -28.69
CA TRP A 377 -39.79 -14.64 -29.98
C TRP A 377 -38.51 -14.96 -30.70
N SER A 378 -38.60 -15.52 -31.90
CA SER A 378 -37.47 -15.85 -32.76
C SER A 378 -37.53 -15.05 -34.07
N TYR A 379 -36.38 -14.95 -34.77
CA TYR A 379 -36.36 -14.37 -36.09
C TYR A 379 -37.13 -15.27 -37.10
N ASP A 380 -38.04 -14.65 -37.80
CA ASP A 380 -38.74 -15.29 -38.93
C ASP A 380 -38.44 -14.53 -40.24
N LYS A 381 -37.72 -15.19 -41.15
CA LYS A 381 -37.33 -14.63 -42.42
C LYS A 381 -38.53 -14.19 -43.28
N ASN A 382 -39.68 -14.86 -43.15
CA ASN A 382 -40.88 -14.57 -43.92
C ASN A 382 -41.70 -13.39 -43.35
N ASN A 383 -41.38 -12.99 -42.11
CA ASN A 383 -42.03 -11.90 -41.41
C ASN A 383 -41.03 -10.96 -40.71
N ALA A 384 -39.94 -10.68 -41.39
CA ALA A 384 -38.78 -9.97 -40.80
C ALA A 384 -39.13 -8.56 -40.30
N SER A 385 -40.21 -7.93 -40.81
CA SER A 385 -40.68 -6.62 -40.35
C SER A 385 -41.32 -6.57 -38.98
N THR A 386 -41.72 -7.73 -38.42
CA THR A 386 -42.47 -7.82 -37.14
C THR A 386 -41.83 -8.75 -36.13
N THR A 387 -40.71 -9.40 -36.48
CA THR A 387 -40.04 -10.35 -35.63
C THR A 387 -38.69 -9.81 -35.14
N VAL A 388 -38.06 -10.53 -34.25
CA VAL A 388 -36.68 -10.26 -33.76
C VAL A 388 -35.73 -10.32 -34.96
N TRP A 389 -34.94 -9.28 -35.24
CA TRP A 389 -33.94 -9.29 -36.33
C TRP A 389 -32.82 -10.30 -36.08
N GLY A 390 -32.31 -10.93 -37.12
CA GLY A 390 -31.57 -12.18 -37.07
C GLY A 390 -30.16 -12.12 -36.45
N TRP A 391 -29.49 -10.98 -36.30
CA TRP A 391 -28.10 -10.92 -35.88
C TRP A 391 -27.80 -9.73 -34.97
N GLY A 392 -26.94 -9.96 -33.93
CA GLY A 392 -26.28 -8.89 -33.21
C GLY A 392 -27.16 -8.10 -32.25
N ILE A 393 -27.97 -8.75 -31.41
CA ILE A 393 -28.58 -8.07 -30.26
C ILE A 393 -27.45 -7.69 -29.31
N GLU A 394 -27.32 -6.39 -29.08
CA GLU A 394 -26.31 -5.82 -28.21
C GLU A 394 -26.83 -5.67 -26.78
N GLU A 395 -28.05 -5.17 -26.65
CA GLU A 395 -28.64 -4.86 -25.35
C GLU A 395 -30.16 -5.08 -25.39
N VAL A 396 -30.74 -5.45 -24.28
CA VAL A 396 -32.19 -5.54 -24.05
C VAL A 396 -32.57 -4.83 -22.79
N TYR A 397 -33.64 -4.06 -22.81
CA TYR A 397 -34.15 -3.33 -21.64
C TYR A 397 -35.67 -3.40 -21.59
N PHE A 398 -36.23 -3.57 -20.40
CA PHE A 398 -37.67 -3.62 -20.18
C PHE A 398 -38.05 -2.47 -19.25
N ASP A 399 -38.77 -1.48 -19.81
CA ASP A 399 -39.13 -0.26 -19.10
C ASP A 399 -40.36 -0.41 -18.17
N SER A 400 -40.66 0.61 -17.42
CA SER A 400 -41.77 0.64 -16.47
C SER A 400 -43.16 0.57 -17.14
N ARG A 401 -43.25 0.90 -18.46
CA ARG A 401 -44.44 0.79 -19.28
C ARG A 401 -44.64 -0.59 -19.91
N GLU A 402 -43.74 -1.51 -19.58
CA GLU A 402 -43.66 -2.86 -20.15
C GLU A 402 -43.38 -2.85 -21.67
N ILE A 403 -42.63 -1.83 -22.15
CA ILE A 403 -42.08 -1.84 -23.51
C ILE A 403 -40.72 -2.55 -23.41
N LEU A 404 -40.54 -3.54 -24.28
CA LEU A 404 -39.24 -4.19 -24.44
C LEU A 404 -38.43 -3.47 -25.50
N TRP A 405 -37.29 -2.86 -25.12
CA TRP A 405 -36.36 -2.21 -26.00
C TRP A 405 -35.24 -3.18 -26.38
N VAL A 406 -34.89 -3.22 -27.67
CA VAL A 406 -33.87 -4.12 -28.20
C VAL A 406 -32.91 -3.31 -29.08
N GLY A 407 -31.65 -3.30 -28.70
CA GLY A 407 -30.59 -2.67 -29.47
C GLY A 407 -29.87 -3.66 -30.39
N TYR A 408 -29.67 -3.29 -31.64
CA TYR A 408 -29.02 -4.12 -32.65
C TYR A 408 -27.71 -3.51 -33.12
N GLN A 409 -26.65 -4.33 -33.13
CA GLN A 409 -25.34 -3.95 -33.65
C GLN A 409 -25.30 -3.92 -35.18
N ASN A 410 -25.83 -4.96 -35.84
CA ASN A 410 -25.65 -5.13 -37.28
C ASN A 410 -26.58 -4.31 -38.14
N ASP A 411 -27.74 -3.89 -37.62
CA ASP A 411 -28.68 -3.00 -38.28
C ASP A 411 -28.56 -1.55 -37.79
N ASN A 412 -27.68 -1.32 -36.81
CA ASN A 412 -27.50 -0.01 -36.18
C ASN A 412 -28.84 0.66 -35.85
N SER A 413 -29.72 -0.02 -35.16
CA SER A 413 -31.10 0.42 -34.91
C SER A 413 -31.63 -0.06 -33.55
N ILE A 414 -32.77 0.51 -33.20
CA ILE A 414 -33.57 0.11 -32.05
C ILE A 414 -34.88 -0.50 -32.54
N ALA A 415 -35.29 -1.63 -31.97
CA ALA A 415 -36.64 -2.12 -32.10
C ALA A 415 -37.33 -2.15 -30.75
N MET A 416 -38.61 -1.96 -30.72
CA MET A 416 -39.41 -1.91 -29.51
C MET A 416 -40.64 -2.81 -29.62
N LYS A 417 -41.01 -3.46 -28.51
CA LYS A 417 -42.20 -4.30 -28.41
C LYS A 417 -43.12 -3.78 -27.33
N ILE A 418 -44.34 -3.39 -27.75
CA ILE A 418 -45.36 -2.83 -26.86
C ILE A 418 -45.98 -3.97 -26.03
N LYS A 419 -46.41 -3.65 -24.79
CA LYS A 419 -47.18 -4.55 -23.95
C LYS A 419 -48.38 -5.17 -24.69
N GLY A 420 -48.60 -6.47 -24.51
CA GLY A 420 -49.73 -7.18 -25.07
C GLY A 420 -49.68 -7.50 -26.55
N THR A 421 -48.59 -7.17 -27.22
CA THR A 421 -48.37 -7.51 -28.66
C THR A 421 -47.20 -8.50 -28.77
N ASP A 422 -47.15 -9.19 -29.93
CA ASP A 422 -46.00 -10.02 -30.32
C ASP A 422 -45.17 -9.41 -31.46
N ILE A 423 -45.44 -8.13 -31.76
CA ILE A 423 -44.85 -7.40 -32.87
C ILE A 423 -43.71 -6.53 -32.37
N PHE A 424 -42.52 -6.70 -32.94
CA PHE A 424 -41.38 -5.80 -32.73
C PHE A 424 -41.47 -4.64 -33.73
N ILE A 425 -41.63 -3.43 -33.24
CA ILE A 425 -41.70 -2.22 -34.02
C ILE A 425 -40.28 -1.77 -34.37
N ASN A 426 -39.99 -1.77 -35.66
CA ASN A 426 -38.78 -1.27 -36.28
C ASN A 426 -39.13 -0.39 -37.48
N ARG A 427 -38.14 0.15 -38.19
CA ARG A 427 -38.34 1.02 -39.35
C ARG A 427 -39.19 0.40 -40.49
N GLY A 428 -39.17 -0.93 -40.62
CA GLY A 428 -39.92 -1.69 -41.67
C GLY A 428 -41.32 -2.13 -41.26
N THR A 429 -41.70 -1.96 -39.98
CA THR A 429 -42.93 -2.49 -39.45
C THR A 429 -44.15 -1.76 -40.02
N ASP A 430 -45.14 -2.54 -40.49
CA ASP A 430 -46.46 -1.97 -40.84
C ASP A 430 -47.24 -1.72 -39.55
N VAL A 431 -47.43 -0.45 -39.21
CA VAL A 431 -48.14 -0.05 -37.97
C VAL A 431 -49.65 -0.01 -38.13
N SER A 432 -50.21 -0.28 -39.29
CA SER A 432 -51.65 -0.29 -39.53
C SER A 432 -52.39 -1.43 -38.82
N VAL A 433 -51.62 -2.42 -38.33
CA VAL A 433 -52.11 -3.52 -37.49
C VAL A 433 -52.50 -3.10 -36.07
N PHE A 434 -52.04 -1.92 -35.61
CA PHE A 434 -52.39 -1.34 -34.35
C PHE A 434 -53.64 -0.44 -34.44
N SER A 435 -54.29 -0.19 -33.32
CA SER A 435 -55.47 0.67 -33.24
C SER A 435 -55.47 1.54 -31.99
N GLY A 436 -56.21 2.63 -31.97
CA GLY A 436 -56.34 3.52 -30.83
C GLY A 436 -55.02 4.10 -30.38
N LYS A 437 -54.77 4.12 -29.08
CA LYS A 437 -53.54 4.65 -28.48
C LYS A 437 -52.30 3.87 -28.91
N ASP A 438 -52.43 2.57 -29.10
CA ASP A 438 -51.31 1.72 -29.51
C ASP A 438 -50.84 2.05 -30.92
N LEU A 439 -51.73 2.53 -31.80
CA LEU A 439 -51.35 3.00 -33.14
C LEU A 439 -50.51 4.26 -33.07
N GLU A 440 -50.86 5.24 -32.25
CA GLU A 440 -50.08 6.48 -32.12
C GLU A 440 -48.72 6.19 -31.51
N LEU A 441 -48.68 5.35 -30.48
CA LEU A 441 -47.44 4.86 -29.90
C LEU A 441 -46.59 4.11 -30.94
N ALA A 442 -47.19 3.19 -31.71
CA ALA A 442 -46.46 2.44 -32.71
C ALA A 442 -45.92 3.33 -33.84
N LYS A 443 -46.68 4.35 -34.28
CA LYS A 443 -46.18 5.35 -35.22
C LYS A 443 -44.97 6.11 -34.71
N PHE A 444 -45.01 6.54 -33.43
CA PHE A 444 -43.92 7.22 -32.78
C PHE A 444 -42.68 6.30 -32.68
N LEU A 445 -42.85 5.08 -32.19
CA LEU A 445 -41.74 4.13 -32.06
C LEU A 445 -41.14 3.74 -33.42
N LYS A 446 -41.96 3.62 -34.49
CA LYS A 446 -41.45 3.41 -35.85
C LYS A 446 -40.63 4.60 -36.34
N LYS A 447 -41.10 5.83 -36.11
CA LYS A 447 -40.36 7.05 -36.42
C LYS A 447 -39.02 7.06 -35.65
N LEU A 448 -39.05 6.79 -34.34
CA LEU A 448 -37.84 6.71 -33.52
C LEU A 448 -36.85 5.70 -34.07
N SER A 449 -37.29 4.46 -34.38
CA SER A 449 -36.41 3.43 -34.99
C SER A 449 -35.83 3.87 -36.34
N THR A 450 -36.55 4.68 -37.10
CA THR A 450 -36.11 5.22 -38.41
C THR A 450 -35.07 6.32 -38.20
N ASP A 451 -35.31 7.26 -37.31
CA ASP A 451 -34.50 8.43 -37.09
C ASP A 451 -33.21 8.09 -36.30
N THR A 452 -33.22 7.01 -35.49
CA THR A 452 -32.03 6.48 -34.78
C THR A 452 -31.26 5.44 -35.59
N HIS A 453 -31.70 5.12 -36.82
CA HIS A 453 -30.99 4.18 -37.69
C HIS A 453 -29.60 4.72 -38.08
N GLY A 454 -28.61 3.87 -38.01
CA GLY A 454 -27.18 4.21 -38.20
C GLY A 454 -26.37 4.33 -36.94
N TYR A 455 -27.01 4.32 -35.76
CA TYR A 455 -26.35 4.39 -34.47
C TYR A 455 -26.56 3.10 -33.68
N ILE A 456 -25.45 2.50 -33.21
CA ILE A 456 -25.50 1.28 -32.40
C ILE A 456 -25.84 1.67 -30.97
N PRO A 457 -26.98 1.28 -30.42
CA PRO A 457 -27.31 1.52 -29.02
C PRO A 457 -26.42 0.64 -28.13
N LYS A 458 -25.85 1.22 -27.09
CA LYS A 458 -24.95 0.55 -26.17
C LYS A 458 -25.50 0.41 -24.76
N THR A 459 -26.37 1.30 -24.34
CA THR A 459 -26.99 1.25 -23.03
C THR A 459 -28.33 1.94 -23.05
N PHE A 460 -29.30 1.38 -22.33
CA PHE A 460 -30.62 1.93 -22.10
C PHE A 460 -30.76 2.27 -20.61
N PHE A 461 -31.45 3.37 -20.34
CA PHE A 461 -31.72 3.78 -18.96
C PHE A 461 -33.04 4.53 -18.88
N GLU A 462 -33.97 4.09 -18.06
CA GLU A 462 -35.18 4.82 -17.72
C GLU A 462 -34.95 5.64 -16.45
N ASP A 463 -35.12 6.95 -16.53
CA ASP A 463 -34.96 7.81 -15.37
C ASP A 463 -36.22 7.80 -14.45
N SER A 464 -36.06 8.35 -13.24
CA SER A 464 -37.14 8.41 -12.23
C SER A 464 -38.41 9.15 -12.70
N ARG A 465 -38.35 9.91 -13.83
CA ARG A 465 -39.49 10.59 -14.44
C ARG A 465 -40.11 9.77 -15.59
N GLY A 466 -39.57 8.60 -15.86
CA GLY A 466 -40.03 7.72 -16.93
C GLY A 466 -39.51 8.12 -18.33
N ILE A 467 -38.53 9.00 -18.41
CA ILE A 467 -37.84 9.31 -19.66
C ILE A 467 -36.85 8.19 -19.99
N MET A 468 -36.91 7.68 -21.21
CA MET A 468 -35.98 6.69 -21.70
C MET A 468 -34.75 7.40 -22.30
N TRP A 469 -33.58 7.05 -21.81
CA TRP A 469 -32.31 7.51 -22.32
C TRP A 469 -31.58 6.38 -23.05
N VAL A 470 -31.01 6.67 -24.20
CA VAL A 470 -30.25 5.69 -24.99
C VAL A 470 -28.89 6.26 -25.36
N GLY A 471 -27.85 5.59 -24.91
CA GLY A 471 -26.47 5.91 -25.25
C GLY A 471 -25.98 5.10 -26.45
N SER A 472 -25.27 5.75 -27.38
CA SER A 472 -24.78 5.11 -28.60
C SER A 472 -23.24 4.91 -28.59
N ASN A 473 -22.77 4.05 -29.49
CA ASN A 473 -21.35 3.83 -29.73
C ASN A 473 -20.62 5.05 -30.32
N SER A 474 -21.36 5.97 -30.95
CA SER A 474 -20.82 7.19 -31.54
C SER A 474 -20.85 8.40 -30.62
N GLY A 475 -21.28 8.21 -29.37
CA GLY A 475 -21.36 9.28 -28.36
C GLY A 475 -22.63 10.13 -28.45
N LEU A 476 -23.65 9.69 -29.19
CA LEU A 476 -24.97 10.32 -29.17
C LEU A 476 -25.77 9.82 -27.95
N LEU A 477 -26.45 10.76 -27.32
CA LEU A 477 -27.41 10.51 -26.26
C LEU A 477 -28.80 10.88 -26.77
N PHE A 478 -29.73 9.91 -26.76
CA PHE A 478 -31.12 10.14 -27.07
C PHE A 478 -31.95 10.26 -25.80
N LYS A 479 -32.79 11.27 -25.72
CA LYS A 479 -33.78 11.48 -24.66
C LYS A 479 -35.14 11.23 -25.27
N ILE A 480 -35.84 10.24 -24.81
CA ILE A 480 -37.09 9.77 -25.43
C ILE A 480 -38.21 9.86 -24.39
N ASP A 481 -39.14 10.73 -24.63
CA ASP A 481 -40.38 10.85 -23.85
C ASP A 481 -41.49 10.08 -24.58
N VAL A 482 -41.70 8.86 -24.11
CA VAL A 482 -42.69 7.96 -24.66
C VAL A 482 -44.13 8.45 -24.44
N ASP A 483 -44.40 9.14 -23.34
CA ASP A 483 -45.74 9.58 -22.98
C ASP A 483 -46.20 10.79 -23.83
N ASN A 484 -45.24 11.66 -24.20
CA ASN A 484 -45.48 12.82 -25.04
C ASN A 484 -45.14 12.60 -26.52
N TYR A 485 -44.66 11.44 -26.89
CA TYR A 485 -44.23 11.08 -28.26
C TYR A 485 -43.17 12.00 -28.85
N THR A 486 -42.21 12.40 -28.01
CA THR A 486 -41.08 13.28 -28.39
C THR A 486 -39.74 12.63 -28.10
N PHE A 487 -38.73 13.02 -28.84
CA PHE A 487 -37.35 12.70 -28.54
C PHE A 487 -36.40 13.81 -28.97
N ASP A 488 -35.29 13.97 -28.17
CA ASP A 488 -34.21 14.88 -28.41
C ASP A 488 -32.90 14.12 -28.52
N THR A 489 -31.90 14.76 -29.18
CA THR A 489 -30.58 14.16 -29.38
C THR A 489 -29.51 15.12 -28.93
N PHE A 490 -28.57 14.63 -28.11
CA PHE A 490 -27.42 15.37 -27.63
C PHE A 490 -26.15 14.73 -28.17
N ASN A 491 -25.21 15.60 -28.59
CA ASN A 491 -23.89 15.17 -29.06
C ASN A 491 -22.77 16.03 -28.46
N HIS A 492 -21.56 15.57 -28.66
CA HIS A 492 -20.37 16.34 -28.30
C HIS A 492 -20.19 17.51 -29.27
N ASP A 493 -19.99 18.72 -28.73
CA ASP A 493 -19.53 19.89 -29.47
C ASP A 493 -18.14 20.29 -28.93
N PRO A 494 -17.08 20.27 -29.78
CA PRO A 494 -15.74 20.65 -29.33
C PRO A 494 -15.63 22.12 -28.86
N ASN A 495 -16.56 22.99 -29.36
CA ASN A 495 -16.59 24.42 -29.02
C ASN A 495 -17.44 24.73 -27.79
N ASP A 496 -18.24 23.77 -27.31
CA ASP A 496 -19.06 23.90 -26.12
C ASP A 496 -18.56 22.98 -24.99
N SER A 497 -17.92 23.56 -23.99
CA SER A 497 -17.45 22.82 -22.80
C SER A 497 -18.59 22.24 -21.97
N THR A 498 -19.84 22.70 -22.18
CA THR A 498 -21.02 22.21 -21.47
C THR A 498 -21.78 21.12 -22.25
N SER A 499 -21.34 20.76 -23.44
CA SER A 499 -21.87 19.59 -24.19
C SER A 499 -21.39 18.28 -23.53
N ILE A 500 -22.03 17.15 -23.88
CA ILE A 500 -21.61 15.82 -23.38
C ILE A 500 -20.18 15.47 -23.86
N PRO A 501 -19.45 14.57 -23.18
CA PRO A 501 -18.14 14.10 -23.65
C PRO A 501 -18.26 13.42 -25.03
N SER A 502 -17.18 13.45 -25.79
CA SER A 502 -17.07 12.58 -26.99
C SER A 502 -16.92 11.11 -26.57
N GLY A 503 -17.05 10.20 -27.53
CA GLY A 503 -16.81 8.76 -27.30
C GLY A 503 -18.09 7.98 -27.00
N MET A 504 -17.96 6.65 -26.98
CA MET A 504 -19.07 5.73 -26.75
C MET A 504 -19.67 5.91 -25.36
N ILE A 505 -20.97 6.08 -25.25
CA ILE A 505 -21.70 6.08 -23.98
C ILE A 505 -21.96 4.64 -23.58
N VAL A 506 -21.29 4.17 -22.52
CA VAL A 506 -21.30 2.76 -22.13
C VAL A 506 -22.13 2.48 -20.89
N THR A 507 -22.43 3.49 -20.09
CA THR A 507 -23.24 3.34 -18.89
C THR A 507 -23.94 4.64 -18.51
N MET A 508 -25.12 4.51 -17.95
CA MET A 508 -25.92 5.63 -17.44
C MET A 508 -26.42 5.32 -16.04
N SER A 509 -26.57 6.35 -15.22
CA SER A 509 -27.10 6.24 -13.87
C SER A 509 -27.73 7.56 -13.43
N GLU A 510 -28.66 7.50 -12.49
CA GLU A 510 -29.29 8.67 -11.89
C GLU A 510 -28.91 8.76 -10.39
N ASP A 511 -28.51 9.96 -9.96
CA ASP A 511 -28.25 10.20 -8.54
C ASP A 511 -29.52 10.62 -7.78
N SER A 512 -29.43 10.66 -6.45
CA SER A 512 -30.56 11.03 -5.58
C SER A 512 -31.08 12.46 -5.80
N ARG A 513 -30.37 13.29 -6.57
CA ARG A 513 -30.77 14.66 -6.96
C ARG A 513 -31.30 14.74 -8.38
N ASN A 514 -31.60 13.60 -8.99
CA ASN A 514 -32.11 13.45 -10.35
C ASN A 514 -31.16 13.95 -11.46
N ASN A 515 -29.85 14.03 -11.20
CA ASN A 515 -28.90 14.27 -12.28
C ASN A 515 -28.62 12.95 -13.01
N LEU A 516 -28.49 13.01 -14.32
CA LEU A 516 -28.07 11.89 -15.14
C LEU A 516 -26.54 11.86 -15.23
N TRP A 517 -25.94 10.74 -14.89
CA TRP A 517 -24.51 10.49 -15.00
C TRP A 517 -24.24 9.60 -16.19
N LEU A 518 -23.35 10.03 -17.07
CA LEU A 518 -22.93 9.31 -18.26
C LEU A 518 -21.48 8.88 -18.10
N GLY A 519 -21.21 7.59 -18.24
CA GLY A 519 -19.87 7.04 -18.35
C GLY A 519 -19.54 6.79 -19.82
N THR A 520 -18.37 7.24 -20.25
CA THR A 520 -17.96 7.14 -21.66
C THR A 520 -16.62 6.42 -21.82
N TRP A 521 -16.37 5.95 -23.02
CA TRP A 521 -15.10 5.38 -23.44
C TRP A 521 -14.58 6.08 -24.71
N PRO A 522 -13.34 6.58 -24.73
CA PRO A 522 -12.34 6.69 -23.66
C PRO A 522 -12.25 8.10 -23.05
N THR A 523 -13.36 8.81 -22.86
CA THR A 523 -13.38 10.26 -22.60
C THR A 523 -13.94 10.64 -21.23
N GLY A 524 -13.92 9.74 -20.25
CA GLY A 524 -14.28 9.99 -18.88
C GLY A 524 -15.78 9.91 -18.61
N MET A 525 -16.28 10.76 -17.71
CA MET A 525 -17.70 10.81 -17.37
C MET A 525 -18.21 12.24 -17.33
N CYS A 526 -19.53 12.40 -17.33
CA CYS A 526 -20.14 13.70 -17.06
C CYS A 526 -21.41 13.58 -16.23
N ARG A 527 -21.70 14.65 -15.49
CA ARG A 527 -23.02 14.93 -14.95
C ARG A 527 -23.82 15.71 -15.98
N PHE A 528 -24.92 15.18 -16.42
CA PHE A 528 -25.86 15.85 -17.31
C PHE A 528 -27.06 16.36 -16.51
N ASP A 529 -27.26 17.68 -16.50
CA ASP A 529 -28.40 18.31 -15.86
C ASP A 529 -29.61 18.22 -16.84
N LYS A 530 -30.57 17.44 -16.46
CA LYS A 530 -31.77 17.19 -17.26
C LYS A 530 -32.70 18.40 -17.46
N THR A 531 -32.47 19.48 -16.70
CA THR A 531 -33.27 20.72 -16.75
C THR A 531 -32.62 21.76 -17.65
N THR A 532 -31.33 21.98 -17.52
CA THR A 532 -30.57 22.94 -18.30
C THR A 532 -30.01 22.33 -19.59
N GLU A 533 -30.02 21.00 -19.69
CA GLU A 533 -29.46 20.18 -20.76
C GLU A 533 -27.95 20.40 -20.97
N LYS A 534 -27.26 20.77 -19.91
CA LYS A 534 -25.81 21.02 -19.86
C LYS A 534 -25.08 19.95 -19.09
N SER A 535 -23.84 19.69 -19.49
CA SER A 535 -23.00 18.71 -18.80
C SER A 535 -21.81 19.37 -18.11
N LYS A 536 -21.37 18.73 -17.00
CA LYS A 536 -20.08 18.96 -16.38
C LYS A 536 -19.26 17.69 -16.51
N ARG A 537 -18.05 17.80 -17.08
CA ARG A 537 -17.20 16.67 -17.44
C ARG A 537 -16.14 16.42 -16.38
N TYR A 538 -15.78 15.15 -16.19
CA TYR A 538 -14.76 14.68 -15.25
C TYR A 538 -13.80 13.76 -16.00
N TYR A 539 -12.50 14.02 -15.87
CA TYR A 539 -11.43 13.34 -16.57
C TYR A 539 -10.41 12.76 -15.59
N GLU A 540 -9.59 11.86 -16.09
CA GLU A 540 -8.42 11.36 -15.40
C GLU A 540 -7.47 12.50 -15.08
N LYS A 541 -7.16 12.66 -13.79
CA LYS A 541 -6.15 13.57 -13.24
C LYS A 541 -5.87 13.21 -11.80
N GLU A 542 -4.81 13.71 -11.24
CA GLU A 542 -4.54 13.57 -9.81
C GLU A 542 -5.70 14.12 -8.96
N GLY A 543 -6.19 13.31 -8.02
CA GLY A 543 -7.39 13.62 -7.24
C GLY A 543 -8.71 13.66 -8.04
N GLY A 544 -8.71 13.26 -9.31
CA GLY A 544 -9.85 13.18 -10.21
C GLY A 544 -10.28 11.74 -10.51
N LEU A 545 -10.84 11.54 -11.71
CA LEU A 545 -11.21 10.21 -12.18
C LEU A 545 -9.96 9.33 -12.34
N ILE A 546 -10.07 8.06 -11.97
CA ILE A 546 -8.93 7.12 -11.96
C ILE A 546 -8.48 6.68 -13.36
N ASP A 547 -9.41 6.69 -14.34
CA ASP A 547 -9.20 6.31 -15.75
C ASP A 547 -10.35 6.85 -16.58
N ASN A 548 -10.06 7.32 -17.78
CA ASN A 548 -11.07 7.86 -18.71
C ASN A 548 -11.97 6.81 -19.33
N SER A 549 -11.67 5.54 -19.16
CA SER A 549 -12.48 4.41 -19.67
C SER A 549 -13.47 3.97 -18.59
N VAL A 550 -14.56 4.69 -18.45
CA VAL A 550 -15.60 4.37 -17.46
C VAL A 550 -16.40 3.17 -17.92
N CYS A 551 -16.47 2.13 -17.10
CA CYS A 551 -17.16 0.88 -17.44
C CYS A 551 -18.57 0.80 -16.85
N LYS A 552 -18.74 1.20 -15.58
CA LYS A 552 -20.05 1.21 -14.91
C LYS A 552 -20.10 2.28 -13.82
N ILE A 553 -21.25 2.92 -13.68
CA ILE A 553 -21.56 3.86 -12.60
C ILE A 553 -22.75 3.31 -11.81
N VAL A 554 -22.59 3.10 -10.51
CA VAL A 554 -23.63 2.57 -9.63
C VAL A 554 -23.79 3.48 -8.42
N PRO A 555 -24.96 4.08 -8.17
CA PRO A 555 -25.24 4.83 -6.96
C PRO A 555 -25.46 3.90 -5.77
N ASP A 556 -24.92 4.24 -4.59
CA ASP A 556 -25.26 3.58 -3.35
C ASP A 556 -26.45 4.27 -2.64
N ASP A 557 -26.85 3.71 -1.48
CA ASP A 557 -27.97 4.23 -0.71
C ASP A 557 -27.63 5.50 0.08
N ASP A 558 -26.33 5.77 0.31
CA ASP A 558 -25.81 6.99 0.94
C ASP A 558 -25.66 8.16 -0.05
N GLY A 559 -25.91 7.90 -1.33
CA GLY A 559 -25.86 8.87 -2.42
C GLY A 559 -24.48 9.08 -3.04
N TYR A 560 -23.51 8.22 -2.76
CA TYR A 560 -22.23 8.18 -3.49
C TYR A 560 -22.38 7.42 -4.80
N LEU A 561 -21.47 7.70 -5.73
CA LEU A 561 -21.34 6.95 -6.97
C LEU A 561 -20.10 6.04 -6.91
N TRP A 562 -20.32 4.77 -7.17
CA TRP A 562 -19.25 3.80 -7.37
C TRP A 562 -18.99 3.64 -8.84
N ILE A 563 -17.76 3.93 -9.25
CA ILE A 563 -17.38 4.05 -10.66
C ILE A 563 -16.30 3.01 -10.95
N ALA A 564 -16.68 1.97 -11.69
CA ALA A 564 -15.74 0.97 -12.21
C ALA A 564 -15.16 1.46 -13.53
N THR A 565 -13.86 1.31 -13.70
CA THR A 565 -13.09 1.76 -14.87
C THR A 565 -12.20 0.63 -15.42
N LYS A 566 -11.40 0.92 -16.45
CA LYS A 566 -10.37 -0.02 -16.91
C LYS A 566 -9.13 -0.07 -16.01
N ASN A 567 -9.05 0.79 -14.98
CA ASN A 567 -7.92 0.84 -14.07
C ASN A 567 -8.33 0.89 -12.59
N GLY A 568 -9.43 0.25 -12.21
CA GLY A 568 -9.89 0.15 -10.82
C GLY A 568 -11.27 0.73 -10.60
N VAL A 569 -11.62 0.91 -9.32
CA VAL A 569 -12.91 1.46 -8.87
C VAL A 569 -12.64 2.71 -8.03
N CYS A 570 -13.42 3.75 -8.23
CA CYS A 570 -13.40 4.93 -7.35
C CYS A 570 -14.78 5.23 -6.77
N LYS A 571 -14.78 5.81 -5.57
CA LYS A 571 -15.96 6.32 -4.88
C LYS A 571 -16.00 7.84 -5.04
N PHE A 572 -17.10 8.33 -5.56
CA PHE A 572 -17.30 9.75 -5.88
C PHE A 572 -18.47 10.32 -5.09
N ASN A 573 -18.26 11.49 -4.50
CA ASN A 573 -19.28 12.27 -3.82
C ASN A 573 -19.92 13.27 -4.79
N PRO A 574 -21.15 13.02 -5.27
CA PRO A 574 -21.78 13.91 -6.25
C PRO A 574 -22.25 15.25 -5.67
N VAL A 575 -22.31 15.36 -4.32
CA VAL A 575 -22.69 16.61 -3.63
C VAL A 575 -21.50 17.56 -3.55
N GLN A 576 -20.34 17.05 -3.11
CA GLN A 576 -19.09 17.80 -2.99
C GLN A 576 -18.30 17.81 -4.32
N GLU A 577 -18.69 16.93 -5.26
CA GLU A 577 -18.01 16.71 -6.53
C GLU A 577 -16.54 16.31 -6.37
N THR A 578 -16.27 15.48 -5.38
CA THR A 578 -14.93 14.98 -5.02
C THR A 578 -14.83 13.47 -5.15
N PHE A 579 -13.68 13.00 -5.63
CA PHE A 579 -13.32 11.59 -5.57
C PHE A 579 -12.70 11.35 -4.21
N GLU A 580 -13.31 10.48 -3.40
CA GLU A 580 -12.91 10.27 -2.00
C GLU A 580 -11.98 9.08 -1.84
N GLU A 581 -12.21 8.01 -2.58
CA GLU A 581 -11.48 6.76 -2.43
C GLU A 581 -11.19 6.09 -3.78
N TYR A 582 -10.02 5.43 -3.86
CA TYR A 582 -9.55 4.71 -5.04
C TYR A 582 -9.18 3.29 -4.65
N TYR A 583 -9.65 2.32 -5.43
CA TYR A 583 -9.45 0.90 -5.19
C TYR A 583 -8.86 0.20 -6.41
N TYR A 584 -7.91 -0.68 -6.17
CA TYR A 584 -7.19 -1.45 -7.18
C TYR A 584 -7.25 -2.95 -6.89
N ALA A 585 -6.70 -3.78 -7.78
CA ALA A 585 -6.59 -5.22 -7.56
C ALA A 585 -5.99 -5.59 -6.20
N GLU A 586 -5.07 -4.79 -5.74
CA GLU A 586 -4.47 -4.92 -4.41
C GLU A 586 -5.46 -4.64 -3.26
N ASP A 587 -6.59 -3.94 -3.47
CA ASP A 587 -7.69 -3.73 -2.49
C ASP A 587 -8.67 -4.90 -2.44
N GLY A 588 -8.41 -5.98 -3.17
CA GLY A 588 -9.26 -7.15 -3.27
C GLY A 588 -10.17 -7.14 -4.50
N LEU A 589 -9.94 -6.25 -5.47
CA LEU A 589 -10.62 -6.32 -6.76
C LEU A 589 -10.13 -7.55 -7.53
N GLN A 590 -10.99 -8.07 -8.41
CA GLN A 590 -10.69 -9.23 -9.26
C GLN A 590 -9.48 -8.94 -10.20
N SER A 591 -9.37 -7.73 -10.67
CA SER A 591 -8.26 -7.09 -11.40
C SER A 591 -8.54 -5.58 -11.41
N ASN A 592 -7.67 -4.77 -12.01
CA ASN A 592 -7.98 -3.36 -12.25
C ASN A 592 -8.97 -3.17 -13.42
N GLU A 593 -9.07 -4.16 -14.31
CA GLU A 593 -9.87 -4.06 -15.52
C GLU A 593 -11.29 -4.57 -15.32
N PHE A 594 -12.28 -3.68 -15.47
CA PHE A 594 -13.69 -4.01 -15.48
C PHE A 594 -14.28 -4.02 -16.89
N LEU A 595 -15.42 -4.70 -17.07
CA LEU A 595 -16.11 -4.81 -18.36
C LEU A 595 -17.18 -3.73 -18.49
N PHE A 596 -17.45 -3.33 -19.73
CA PHE A 596 -18.45 -2.30 -20.03
C PHE A 596 -19.85 -2.77 -19.64
N ASP A 597 -20.59 -1.86 -19.02
CA ASP A 597 -21.96 -2.03 -18.52
C ASP A 597 -22.16 -3.25 -17.60
N SER A 598 -21.09 -3.78 -17.04
CA SER A 598 -21.07 -4.99 -16.24
C SER A 598 -21.15 -4.65 -14.74
N GLY A 599 -22.36 -4.48 -14.22
CA GLY A 599 -22.59 -4.24 -12.80
C GLY A 599 -24.01 -3.84 -12.48
N ILE A 600 -24.41 -4.05 -11.21
CA ILE A 600 -25.74 -3.75 -10.67
C ILE A 600 -25.66 -3.43 -9.18
N LYS A 601 -26.64 -2.70 -8.65
CA LYS A 601 -26.99 -2.69 -7.23
C LYS A 601 -28.26 -3.49 -7.03
N THR A 602 -28.21 -4.46 -6.12
CA THR A 602 -29.38 -5.27 -5.73
C THR A 602 -30.19 -4.56 -4.63
N SER A 603 -31.42 -5.03 -4.41
CA SER A 603 -32.37 -4.42 -3.46
C SER A 603 -31.91 -4.44 -2.02
N ASP A 604 -30.95 -5.32 -1.67
CA ASP A 604 -30.30 -5.37 -0.36
C ASP A 604 -29.12 -4.37 -0.21
N GLY A 605 -28.88 -3.52 -1.21
CA GLY A 605 -27.80 -2.54 -1.23
C GLY A 605 -26.44 -3.07 -1.71
N THR A 606 -26.32 -4.38 -2.00
CA THR A 606 -25.07 -4.96 -2.50
C THR A 606 -24.80 -4.49 -3.93
N ILE A 607 -23.60 -4.02 -4.19
CA ILE A 607 -23.14 -3.60 -5.52
C ILE A 607 -22.24 -4.69 -6.10
N TYR A 608 -22.44 -5.01 -7.37
CA TYR A 608 -21.68 -5.98 -8.14
C TYR A 608 -21.00 -5.31 -9.32
N PHE A 609 -19.76 -5.71 -9.59
CA PHE A 609 -18.99 -5.29 -10.78
C PHE A 609 -18.33 -6.51 -11.42
N GLY A 610 -18.54 -6.70 -12.71
CA GLY A 610 -17.90 -7.74 -13.50
C GLY A 610 -16.62 -7.26 -14.17
N GLY A 611 -15.61 -8.10 -14.13
CA GLY A 611 -14.32 -7.83 -14.73
C GLY A 611 -13.73 -9.02 -15.47
N SER A 612 -12.51 -8.86 -15.99
CA SER A 612 -11.81 -9.86 -16.78
C SER A 612 -11.39 -11.11 -15.98
N ASN A 613 -11.49 -11.08 -14.65
CA ASN A 613 -11.02 -12.13 -13.74
C ASN A 613 -12.09 -12.60 -12.75
N GLY A 614 -13.36 -12.25 -13.00
CA GLY A 614 -14.51 -12.60 -12.17
C GLY A 614 -15.36 -11.40 -11.77
N VAL A 615 -16.07 -11.53 -10.66
CA VAL A 615 -16.98 -10.52 -10.12
C VAL A 615 -16.52 -10.06 -8.75
N ASN A 616 -16.47 -8.74 -8.56
CA ASN A 616 -16.45 -8.17 -7.24
C ASN A 616 -17.85 -7.81 -6.77
N TYR A 617 -18.11 -8.02 -5.49
CA TYR A 617 -19.30 -7.50 -4.83
C TYR A 617 -18.91 -6.77 -3.54
N LEU A 618 -19.68 -5.77 -3.20
CA LEU A 618 -19.44 -4.96 -2.00
C LEU A 618 -20.79 -4.53 -1.39
N GLU A 619 -20.79 -4.45 -0.10
CA GLU A 619 -21.82 -3.80 0.69
C GLU A 619 -21.23 -2.47 1.16
N PRO A 620 -21.61 -1.31 0.60
CA PRO A 620 -20.97 -0.01 0.88
C PRO A 620 -20.85 0.31 2.37
N GLU A 621 -21.86 -0.03 3.16
CA GLU A 621 -21.88 0.16 4.61
C GLU A 621 -20.87 -0.73 5.36
N LYS A 622 -20.40 -1.82 4.73
CA LYS A 622 -19.45 -2.77 5.33
C LYS A 622 -18.01 -2.57 4.85
N ILE A 623 -17.75 -1.55 4.07
CA ILE A 623 -16.38 -1.16 3.75
C ILE A 623 -15.79 -0.42 4.94
N PHE A 624 -15.22 -1.17 5.84
CA PHE A 624 -14.57 -0.61 7.02
C PHE A 624 -13.18 -0.08 6.67
N LYS A 625 -12.92 1.16 7.07
CA LYS A 625 -11.55 1.65 7.15
C LYS A 625 -10.83 0.89 8.27
N ASN A 626 -9.55 0.65 8.09
CA ASN A 626 -8.74 0.02 9.11
C ASN A 626 -8.74 0.91 10.38
N PRO A 627 -9.37 0.49 11.49
CA PRO A 627 -9.49 1.30 12.69
C PRO A 627 -8.21 1.30 13.53
N ASN A 628 -7.21 0.50 13.14
CA ASN A 628 -5.97 0.38 13.88
C ASN A 628 -4.97 1.42 13.36
N PRO A 629 -4.58 2.42 14.17
CA PRO A 629 -3.52 3.33 13.76
C PRO A 629 -2.20 2.57 13.62
N ALA A 630 -1.39 2.96 12.65
CA ALA A 630 -0.10 2.34 12.44
C ALA A 630 0.83 2.60 13.65
N ILE A 631 1.41 1.55 14.21
CA ILE A 631 2.46 1.68 15.23
C ILE A 631 3.73 2.14 14.53
N ILE A 632 4.30 3.24 14.98
CA ILE A 632 5.51 3.79 14.40
C ILE A 632 6.71 3.33 15.20
N ASP A 633 7.72 2.85 14.49
CA ASP A 633 9.02 2.48 15.08
C ASP A 633 10.15 3.22 14.38
N ILE A 634 11.07 3.75 15.20
CA ILE A 634 12.32 4.30 14.71
C ILE A 634 13.32 3.14 14.63
N ALA A 635 13.42 2.57 13.44
CA ALA A 635 14.15 1.33 13.18
C ALA A 635 15.68 1.49 13.33
N SER A 636 16.20 2.64 12.93
CA SER A 636 17.63 2.92 12.99
C SER A 636 17.93 4.41 13.12
N VAL A 637 18.99 4.73 13.79
CA VAL A 637 19.56 6.07 13.81
C VAL A 637 21.02 5.98 13.33
N TYR A 638 21.42 6.92 12.52
CA TYR A 638 22.79 7.01 12.01
C TYR A 638 23.40 8.35 12.40
N LYS A 639 24.66 8.33 12.80
CA LYS A 639 25.51 9.51 12.99
C LYS A 639 26.64 9.42 11.97
N ASP A 640 26.76 10.41 11.10
CA ASP A 640 27.72 10.40 9.98
C ASP A 640 27.76 9.06 9.23
N GLY A 641 26.56 8.54 8.90
CA GLY A 641 26.38 7.25 8.22
C GLY A 641 26.71 6.01 9.04
N LYS A 642 27.09 6.13 10.31
CA LYS A 642 27.34 5.00 11.19
C LYS A 642 26.10 4.70 12.03
N LYS A 643 25.62 3.47 11.96
CA LYS A 643 24.46 3.04 12.75
C LYS A 643 24.72 3.13 14.25
N VAL A 644 23.84 3.82 14.95
CA VAL A 644 23.84 3.89 16.41
C VAL A 644 23.04 2.69 16.94
N ILE A 645 23.62 1.96 17.87
CA ILE A 645 22.92 0.86 18.55
C ILE A 645 21.96 1.48 19.58
N LEU A 646 20.67 1.37 19.32
CA LEU A 646 19.62 1.79 20.24
C LEU A 646 19.50 0.72 21.34
N GLY A 647 19.64 1.11 22.59
CA GLY A 647 19.42 0.19 23.73
C GLY A 647 17.98 -0.31 23.75
N MET A 648 17.75 -1.54 24.23
CA MET A 648 16.42 -2.17 24.30
C MET A 648 15.62 -1.76 25.56
N ASP A 649 15.92 -0.66 26.20
CA ASP A 649 15.19 -0.22 27.40
C ASP A 649 13.92 0.52 27.00
N ASN A 650 12.77 -0.08 27.28
CA ASN A 650 11.46 0.41 26.84
C ASN A 650 10.89 1.52 27.74
N ASP A 651 11.53 1.81 28.86
CA ASP A 651 10.94 2.68 29.91
C ASP A 651 11.50 4.11 29.95
N THR A 652 12.54 4.42 29.15
CA THR A 652 13.09 5.79 29.07
C THR A 652 13.19 6.26 27.63
N PRO A 653 12.89 7.54 27.33
CA PRO A 653 13.10 8.09 25.99
C PRO A 653 14.57 7.88 25.61
N ARG A 654 14.81 7.19 24.52
CA ARG A 654 16.14 6.92 24.00
C ARG A 654 16.85 8.22 23.75
N LEU A 655 18.03 8.41 24.37
CA LEU A 655 18.85 9.61 24.20
C LEU A 655 19.98 9.34 23.22
N ILE A 656 20.07 10.15 22.18
CA ILE A 656 21.18 10.14 21.23
C ILE A 656 22.05 11.37 21.50
N GLU A 657 23.29 11.13 21.87
CA GLU A 657 24.28 12.18 22.02
C GLU A 657 25.03 12.42 20.69
N VAL A 658 24.96 13.67 20.23
CA VAL A 658 25.62 14.12 19.00
C VAL A 658 26.76 15.07 19.40
N SER A 659 27.95 14.77 18.97
CA SER A 659 29.12 15.63 19.17
C SER A 659 29.13 16.77 18.13
N TYR A 660 29.72 17.89 18.48
CA TYR A 660 29.98 18.97 17.52
C TYR A 660 30.80 18.54 16.29
N LYS A 661 31.40 17.35 16.32
CA LYS A 661 32.14 16.74 15.20
C LYS A 661 31.25 15.93 14.26
N ASP A 662 30.08 15.51 14.78
CA ASP A 662 29.10 14.75 14.00
C ASP A 662 28.29 15.75 13.18
N ARG A 663 28.34 15.72 11.86
CA ARG A 663 27.67 16.68 11.00
C ARG A 663 26.27 16.30 10.60
N GLY A 664 25.95 15.01 10.65
CA GLY A 664 24.64 14.53 10.25
C GLY A 664 24.09 13.48 11.22
N ILE A 665 22.81 13.57 11.48
CA ILE A 665 22.02 12.53 12.14
C ILE A 665 20.85 12.16 11.22
N SER A 666 20.67 10.85 11.01
CA SER A 666 19.61 10.35 10.13
C SER A 666 18.77 9.33 10.87
N PHE A 667 17.52 9.26 10.52
CA PHE A 667 16.53 8.40 11.13
C PHE A 667 15.84 7.56 10.07
N ASP A 668 15.88 6.23 10.24
CA ASP A 668 15.00 5.31 9.53
C ASP A 668 13.79 5.00 10.41
N PHE A 669 12.61 5.09 9.86
CA PHE A 669 11.38 4.82 10.58
C PHE A 669 10.40 4.02 9.73
N ASN A 670 9.56 3.23 10.40
CA ASN A 670 8.59 2.37 9.75
C ASN A 670 7.24 2.45 10.47
N ALA A 671 6.19 2.37 9.69
CA ALA A 671 4.85 2.06 10.19
C ALA A 671 4.68 0.54 10.19
N LEU A 672 4.44 -0.05 11.35
CA LEU A 672 4.18 -1.47 11.51
C LEU A 672 2.72 -1.78 11.14
N ASN A 673 2.35 -1.39 9.94
CA ASN A 673 1.10 -1.70 9.30
C ASN A 673 1.42 -2.42 7.98
N TYR A 674 1.11 -3.71 7.93
CA TYR A 674 1.48 -4.59 6.81
C TYR A 674 0.36 -4.76 5.78
N THR A 675 -0.81 -4.16 6.03
CA THR A 675 -1.98 -4.25 5.14
C THR A 675 -1.65 -3.76 3.74
N ARG A 676 -1.00 -2.59 3.64
CA ARG A 676 -0.55 -1.97 2.39
C ARG A 676 0.54 -0.96 2.70
N THR A 677 1.73 -1.44 2.83
CA THR A 677 2.88 -0.61 3.20
C THR A 677 3.14 0.55 2.26
N GLY A 678 2.81 0.42 0.98
CA GLY A 678 2.95 1.49 -0.02
C GLY A 678 1.97 2.66 0.15
N LYS A 679 0.86 2.47 0.88
CA LYS A 679 -0.10 3.53 1.19
C LYS A 679 0.17 4.22 2.53
N ASN A 680 1.09 3.70 3.34
CA ASN A 680 1.45 4.32 4.60
C ASN A 680 2.13 5.66 4.35
N GLN A 681 1.71 6.69 5.04
CA GLN A 681 2.30 8.03 4.96
C GLN A 681 2.97 8.38 6.27
N TYR A 682 3.94 9.26 6.21
CA TYR A 682 4.74 9.67 7.35
C TYR A 682 4.85 11.19 7.42
N LYS A 683 4.96 11.69 8.63
CA LYS A 683 5.41 13.05 8.92
C LYS A 683 6.30 13.03 10.15
N TYR A 684 7.27 13.91 10.17
CA TYR A 684 8.23 14.00 11.24
C TYR A 684 8.48 15.46 11.65
N LYS A 685 9.04 15.63 12.84
CA LYS A 685 9.40 16.94 13.37
C LYS A 685 10.58 16.79 14.33
N MET A 686 11.58 17.63 14.19
CA MET A 686 12.59 17.84 15.19
C MET A 686 12.17 19.02 16.07
N VAL A 687 11.54 18.74 17.20
CA VAL A 687 11.09 19.78 18.15
C VAL A 687 12.30 20.56 18.65
N GLY A 688 12.24 21.86 18.54
CA GLY A 688 13.34 22.78 18.80
C GLY A 688 14.15 23.17 17.57
N TYR A 689 13.85 22.60 16.41
CA TYR A 689 14.48 22.91 15.12
C TYR A 689 13.43 23.16 14.02
N ASP A 690 12.54 22.22 13.76
CA ASP A 690 11.48 22.39 12.76
C ASP A 690 10.33 23.21 13.33
N PRO A 691 9.83 24.22 12.61
CA PRO A 691 8.67 25.00 13.07
C PRO A 691 7.38 24.19 13.06
N GLU A 692 7.17 23.38 12.01
CA GLU A 692 5.97 22.57 11.76
C GLU A 692 6.33 21.11 11.49
N TRP A 693 5.32 20.26 11.32
CA TRP A 693 5.49 18.90 10.86
C TRP A 693 5.90 18.88 9.39
N VAL A 694 6.93 18.13 9.07
CA VAL A 694 7.41 17.90 7.71
C VAL A 694 6.72 16.66 7.15
N GLU A 695 5.95 16.83 6.08
CA GLU A 695 5.31 15.72 5.37
C GLU A 695 6.35 14.94 4.57
N ALA A 696 6.51 13.68 4.92
CA ALA A 696 7.45 12.78 4.23
C ALA A 696 6.78 11.94 3.12
N GLY A 697 5.43 11.97 3.04
CA GLY A 697 4.69 11.07 2.16
C GLY A 697 5.03 9.61 2.46
N GLY A 698 5.38 8.83 1.45
CA GLY A 698 5.82 7.44 1.60
C GLY A 698 7.28 7.23 2.02
N ARG A 699 8.07 8.28 2.17
CA ARG A 699 9.49 8.18 2.57
C ARG A 699 9.62 7.72 4.02
N ARG A 700 10.50 6.76 4.26
CA ARG A 700 10.77 6.16 5.58
C ARG A 700 12.10 6.57 6.18
N PHE A 701 12.66 7.66 5.70
CA PHE A 701 13.97 8.15 6.07
C PHE A 701 13.98 9.68 6.10
N THR A 702 14.73 10.25 7.06
CA THR A 702 15.07 11.68 7.09
C THR A 702 16.46 11.89 7.63
N SER A 703 17.06 13.02 7.29
CA SER A 703 18.40 13.39 7.71
C SER A 703 18.45 14.86 8.09
N TYR A 704 19.10 15.14 9.20
CA TYR A 704 19.41 16.51 9.66
C TYR A 704 20.90 16.71 9.67
N THR A 705 21.34 17.77 9.01
CA THR A 705 22.75 18.17 8.96
C THR A 705 22.96 19.43 9.78
N ASN A 706 24.11 19.53 10.41
CA ASN A 706 24.54 20.73 11.14
C ASN A 706 23.54 21.27 12.21
N LEU A 707 22.88 20.37 12.95
CA LEU A 707 22.02 20.80 14.06
C LEU A 707 22.81 21.65 15.05
N PRO A 708 22.30 22.84 15.42
CA PRO A 708 22.94 23.68 16.44
C PRO A 708 23.07 22.95 17.80
N PRO A 709 24.03 23.33 18.64
CA PRO A 709 24.10 22.79 19.99
C PRO A 709 22.80 23.02 20.76
N GLY A 710 22.22 21.95 21.32
CA GLY A 710 20.94 22.04 21.99
C GLY A 710 20.38 20.68 22.39
N ALA A 711 19.22 20.67 22.97
CA ALA A 711 18.42 19.48 23.23
C ALA A 711 17.18 19.51 22.32
N TYR A 712 17.01 18.45 21.58
CA TYR A 712 15.94 18.28 20.60
C TYR A 712 15.16 17.01 20.89
N LEU A 713 13.93 16.96 20.41
CA LEU A 713 13.12 15.75 20.41
C LEU A 713 12.71 15.43 18.96
N PHE A 714 13.28 14.38 18.41
CA PHE A 714 12.81 13.88 17.12
C PHE A 714 11.51 13.10 17.34
N GLN A 715 10.47 13.50 16.62
CA GLN A 715 9.15 12.88 16.62
C GLN A 715 8.83 12.43 15.22
N VAL A 716 8.27 11.25 15.08
CA VAL A 716 7.75 10.76 13.80
C VAL A 716 6.43 10.04 14.03
N THR A 717 5.45 10.37 13.22
CA THR A 717 4.17 9.67 13.18
C THR A 717 3.85 9.23 11.75
N GLY A 718 2.88 8.35 11.60
CA GLY A 718 2.46 7.87 10.29
C GLY A 718 1.01 7.44 10.28
N SER A 719 0.48 7.31 9.09
CA SER A 719 -0.85 6.78 8.86
C SER A 719 -0.81 5.29 8.55
N ASN A 720 -1.94 4.62 8.76
CA ASN A 720 -2.17 3.32 8.19
C ASN A 720 -2.55 3.43 6.70
N ASN A 721 -2.84 2.29 6.06
CA ASN A 721 -3.23 2.18 4.65
C ASN A 721 -4.51 2.95 4.27
N ASP A 722 -5.35 3.31 5.23
CA ASP A 722 -6.62 4.03 5.03
C ASP A 722 -6.56 5.48 5.52
N GLY A 723 -5.34 6.00 5.73
CA GLY A 723 -5.10 7.39 6.09
C GLY A 723 -5.36 7.73 7.56
N LEU A 724 -5.57 6.74 8.44
CA LEU A 724 -5.71 6.97 9.88
C LEU A 724 -4.32 7.20 10.50
N TRP A 725 -4.09 8.42 10.96
CA TRP A 725 -2.85 8.81 11.62
C TRP A 725 -2.77 8.31 13.06
N ASN A 726 -1.56 7.99 13.49
CA ASN A 726 -1.30 7.67 14.89
C ASN A 726 -1.03 8.97 15.68
N ASP A 727 -1.84 9.23 16.70
CA ASP A 727 -1.70 10.40 17.57
C ASP A 727 -0.51 10.30 18.54
N ASN A 728 0.06 9.11 18.69
CA ASN A 728 1.23 8.87 19.55
C ASN A 728 2.49 8.72 18.68
N PRO A 729 3.27 9.78 18.47
CA PRO A 729 4.49 9.71 17.68
C PRO A 729 5.55 8.83 18.38
N ALA A 730 6.38 8.21 17.58
CA ALA A 730 7.62 7.62 18.10
C ALA A 730 8.64 8.73 18.34
N GLU A 731 9.36 8.67 19.46
CA GLU A 731 10.20 9.77 19.93
C GLU A 731 11.63 9.31 20.25
N ILE A 732 12.58 10.15 19.92
CA ILE A 732 13.98 10.00 20.35
C ILE A 732 14.52 11.37 20.79
N GLN A 733 15.12 11.43 21.94
CA GLN A 733 15.84 12.62 22.41
C GLN A 733 17.20 12.73 21.71
N VAL A 734 17.50 13.92 21.19
CA VAL A 734 18.78 14.22 20.55
C VAL A 734 19.43 15.38 21.30
N LYS A 735 20.63 15.16 21.80
CA LYS A 735 21.40 16.18 22.50
C LYS A 735 22.68 16.48 21.75
N VAL A 736 22.75 17.66 21.18
CA VAL A 736 23.93 18.14 20.43
C VAL A 736 24.79 18.95 21.38
N TYR A 737 26.03 18.51 21.56
CA TYR A 737 26.98 19.19 22.42
C TYR A 737 27.73 20.30 21.68
N PRO A 738 27.87 21.48 22.29
CA PRO A 738 28.64 22.54 21.70
C PRO A 738 30.14 22.16 21.63
N PRO A 739 30.87 22.73 20.66
CA PRO A 739 32.31 22.58 20.66
C PRO A 739 32.92 23.14 21.95
N PRO A 740 34.06 22.59 22.40
CA PRO A 740 34.72 23.01 23.66
C PRO A 740 34.93 24.51 23.75
N TRP A 741 35.18 25.16 22.62
CA TRP A 741 35.42 26.61 22.58
C TRP A 741 34.13 27.46 22.60
N ALA A 742 32.95 26.87 22.42
CA ALA A 742 31.65 27.53 22.52
C ALA A 742 30.86 27.15 23.81
N THR A 743 31.54 26.60 24.83
CA THR A 743 30.97 26.30 26.12
C THR A 743 31.04 27.51 27.05
N TRP A 744 30.17 27.55 28.09
CA TRP A 744 30.16 28.67 29.01
C TRP A 744 31.52 28.93 29.69
N TRP A 745 32.29 27.88 30.03
CA TRP A 745 33.61 28.01 30.61
C TRP A 745 34.66 28.55 29.57
N ALA A 746 34.51 28.22 28.29
CA ALA A 746 35.34 28.79 27.24
C ALA A 746 35.10 30.30 27.09
N TYR A 747 33.82 30.72 27.13
CA TYR A 747 33.49 32.15 27.13
C TYR A 747 34.03 32.87 28.35
N THR A 748 34.02 32.24 29.54
CA THR A 748 34.68 32.83 30.73
C THR A 748 36.19 32.96 30.54
N ILE A 749 36.85 31.98 29.87
CA ILE A 749 38.27 32.10 29.48
C ILE A 749 38.48 33.21 28.46
N TYR A 750 37.61 33.32 27.45
CA TYR A 750 37.70 34.41 26.48
C TYR A 750 37.54 35.77 27.09
N VAL A 751 36.59 35.94 28.04
CA VAL A 751 36.44 37.20 28.77
C VAL A 751 37.67 37.49 29.64
N ALA A 752 38.27 36.46 30.25
CA ALA A 752 39.49 36.61 31.02
C ALA A 752 40.70 36.97 30.10
N LEU A 753 40.77 36.28 28.94
CA LEU A 753 41.82 36.59 27.96
C LEU A 753 41.63 37.97 27.29
N LEU A 754 40.37 38.39 27.08
CA LEU A 754 40.05 39.74 26.59
C LEU A 754 40.48 40.78 27.63
N GLY A 755 40.22 40.53 28.93
CA GLY A 755 40.67 41.39 30.00
C GLY A 755 42.18 41.51 30.06
N ILE A 756 42.90 40.38 29.90
CA ILE A 756 44.39 40.35 29.81
C ILE A 756 44.85 41.04 28.51
N SER A 757 44.13 40.81 27.38
CA SER A 757 44.47 41.45 26.11
C SER A 757 44.25 42.95 26.12
N VAL A 758 43.17 43.43 26.79
CA VAL A 758 42.90 44.87 26.97
C VAL A 758 43.97 45.48 27.84
N TYR A 759 44.38 44.78 28.93
CA TYR A 759 45.49 45.21 29.77
C TYR A 759 46.81 45.23 28.99
N GLY A 760 47.05 44.17 28.16
CA GLY A 760 48.21 44.13 27.25
C GLY A 760 48.15 45.13 26.11
N PHE A 761 46.91 45.40 25.57
CA PHE A 761 46.73 46.38 24.46
C PHE A 761 46.97 47.83 24.89
N VAL A 762 46.59 48.15 26.11
CA VAL A 762 46.98 49.47 26.71
C VAL A 762 48.48 49.61 26.75
N GLY A 763 49.26 48.51 27.04
CA GLY A 763 50.70 48.51 26.99
C GLY A 763 51.27 48.39 25.58
N TYR A 764 50.51 47.97 24.58
CA TYR A 764 50.96 47.72 23.19
C TYR A 764 50.72 48.89 22.27
N ARG A 765 49.74 49.78 22.60
CA ARG A 765 49.41 50.93 21.77
C ARG A 765 50.58 51.92 21.63
N GLU A 766 51.55 51.76 22.47
CA GLU A 766 52.82 52.50 22.32
C GLU A 766 53.82 51.93 21.28
N ARG A 767 53.61 50.74 20.72
CA ARG A 767 54.62 50.04 19.90
C ARG A 767 54.21 49.75 18.43
N THR A 768 53.04 50.08 17.94
CA THR A 768 52.67 49.65 16.57
C THR A 768 52.23 50.73 15.62
N HIS A 769 53.19 51.37 15.06
CA HIS A 769 53.06 52.14 13.82
C HIS A 769 53.77 51.44 12.63
N LYS A 770 53.80 50.10 12.63
CA LYS A 770 54.59 49.35 11.60
C LYS A 770 53.84 48.20 10.93
N ARG A 771 52.50 48.11 10.87
CA ARG A 771 51.86 46.98 10.16
C ARG A 771 50.74 47.37 9.18
N GLU A 772 50.97 48.36 8.36
CA GLU A 772 50.07 48.73 7.28
C GLU A 772 50.38 48.01 5.93
N ILE A 773 51.33 47.08 5.90
CA ILE A 773 51.78 46.45 4.64
C ILE A 773 51.27 45.03 4.41
N GLU A 774 50.62 44.42 5.37
CA GLU A 774 50.25 42.99 5.28
C GLU A 774 48.80 42.71 4.85
N GLU A 775 47.92 43.70 4.80
CA GLU A 775 46.50 43.49 4.44
C GLU A 775 46.22 43.41 2.92
N ASN A 776 47.08 44.00 2.09
CA ASN A 776 46.89 43.94 0.65
C ASN A 776 47.26 42.61 0.00
N ARG A 777 47.92 41.70 0.73
CA ARG A 777 48.35 40.41 0.18
C ARG A 777 47.30 39.31 0.25
N LYS A 778 46.33 39.43 1.13
CA LYS A 778 45.25 38.41 1.29
C LYS A 778 44.11 38.55 0.26
N SER A 779 43.88 39.76 -0.23
CA SER A 779 42.85 39.99 -1.25
C SER A 779 43.26 39.38 -2.60
N ASP A 780 44.56 39.52 -2.95
CA ASP A 780 45.10 39.00 -4.23
C ASP A 780 45.07 37.44 -4.28
N GLU A 781 45.23 36.76 -3.12
CA GLU A 781 45.22 35.30 -3.04
C GLU A 781 43.82 34.69 -3.21
N LEU A 782 42.73 35.39 -2.77
CA LEU A 782 41.36 34.96 -2.94
C LEU A 782 40.86 35.16 -4.39
N ASP A 783 41.20 36.26 -5.01
CA ASP A 783 40.87 36.50 -6.41
C ASP A 783 41.56 35.49 -7.36
N LEU A 784 42.78 35.06 -7.02
CA LEU A 784 43.45 34.00 -7.76
C LEU A 784 42.78 32.65 -7.62
N ALA A 785 42.22 32.34 -6.43
CA ALA A 785 41.52 31.09 -6.16
C ALA A 785 40.18 31.03 -6.91
N ARG A 786 39.43 32.13 -6.98
CA ARG A 786 38.22 32.25 -7.77
C ARG A 786 38.47 32.01 -9.26
N GLN A 787 39.48 32.67 -9.79
CA GLN A 787 39.86 32.54 -11.21
C GLN A 787 40.25 31.09 -11.54
N PHE A 788 40.92 30.40 -10.61
CA PHE A 788 41.31 28.99 -10.75
C PHE A 788 40.12 28.07 -10.80
N GLN A 789 39.09 28.33 -10.02
CA GLN A 789 37.85 27.54 -10.02
C GLN A 789 36.99 27.76 -11.27
N GLU A 790 36.86 29.03 -11.73
CA GLU A 790 36.14 29.35 -12.98
C GLU A 790 36.80 28.67 -14.18
N ASP A 791 38.12 28.54 -14.15
CA ASP A 791 38.91 27.85 -15.20
C ASP A 791 38.69 26.32 -15.19
N MET A 792 38.18 25.75 -14.11
CA MET A 792 37.88 24.32 -14.00
C MET A 792 36.53 23.92 -14.58
N LEU A 793 35.58 24.84 -14.72
CA LEU A 793 34.28 24.52 -15.32
C LEU A 793 34.40 24.36 -16.85
N PRO A 794 33.56 23.59 -17.51
CA PRO A 794 33.52 23.42 -18.94
C PRO A 794 33.34 24.77 -19.64
N LYS A 795 34.35 25.17 -20.44
CA LYS A 795 34.29 26.45 -21.18
C LYS A 795 33.36 26.42 -22.39
N LYS A 796 32.90 25.23 -22.81
CA LYS A 796 31.98 25.03 -23.93
C LYS A 796 31.04 23.87 -23.59
N MET A 797 29.78 24.04 -23.92
CA MET A 797 28.82 22.94 -23.85
C MET A 797 29.17 21.85 -24.87
N PRO A 798 28.85 20.58 -24.64
CA PRO A 798 29.09 19.50 -25.58
C PRO A 798 28.34 19.75 -26.90
N ASP A 799 29.06 19.68 -28.01
CA ASP A 799 28.50 19.78 -29.36
C ASP A 799 28.15 18.37 -29.87
N THR A 800 26.93 17.93 -29.61
CA THR A 800 26.47 16.59 -29.98
C THR A 800 25.18 16.67 -30.76
N PRO A 801 25.05 15.95 -31.89
CA PRO A 801 23.81 15.94 -32.67
C PRO A 801 22.65 15.21 -31.98
N LEU A 802 22.92 14.48 -30.90
CA LEU A 802 21.93 13.65 -30.20
C LEU A 802 21.31 14.35 -28.99
N TYR A 803 21.98 15.34 -28.41
CA TYR A 803 21.55 15.99 -27.17
C TYR A 803 21.79 17.50 -27.23
N ASP A 804 20.76 18.26 -26.90
CA ASP A 804 20.85 19.70 -26.66
C ASP A 804 21.09 19.90 -25.15
N VAL A 805 22.19 20.51 -24.78
CA VAL A 805 22.68 20.58 -23.40
C VAL A 805 22.99 22.03 -23.01
N THR A 806 22.53 22.43 -21.84
CA THR A 806 22.87 23.71 -21.23
C THR A 806 23.15 23.55 -19.76
N ALA A 807 23.99 24.38 -19.20
CA ALA A 807 24.25 24.43 -17.77
C ALA A 807 24.59 25.86 -17.32
N VAL A 808 24.45 26.07 -16.01
CA VAL A 808 24.83 27.31 -15.34
C VAL A 808 25.19 27.02 -13.90
N ILE A 809 26.13 27.78 -13.37
CA ILE A 809 26.45 27.88 -11.96
C ILE A 809 26.41 29.35 -11.54
N LYS A 810 25.80 29.61 -10.38
CA LYS A 810 25.76 30.92 -9.74
C LYS A 810 26.28 30.76 -8.32
N THR A 811 27.47 31.25 -8.04
CA THR A 811 28.14 31.06 -6.75
C THR A 811 27.67 32.08 -5.72
N SER A 812 27.53 31.63 -4.46
CA SER A 812 27.14 32.43 -3.29
C SER A 812 28.31 33.20 -2.67
N THR A 813 29.53 32.69 -2.86
CA THR A 813 30.77 33.26 -2.31
C THR A 813 31.85 33.36 -3.40
N GLU A 814 33.06 33.90 -3.04
CA GLU A 814 34.19 34.03 -3.97
C GLU A 814 34.70 32.69 -4.49
N VAL A 815 34.50 31.58 -3.76
CA VAL A 815 34.84 30.22 -4.17
C VAL A 815 33.69 29.30 -3.82
N GLY A 816 33.00 28.74 -4.81
CA GLY A 816 31.80 27.89 -4.63
C GLY A 816 32.11 26.44 -4.34
N GLY A 817 31.08 25.69 -3.94
CA GLY A 817 31.05 24.23 -3.73
C GLY A 817 30.54 23.44 -4.93
N ASP A 818 29.74 24.06 -5.75
CA ASP A 818 29.06 23.46 -6.86
C ASP A 818 29.95 23.09 -8.05
N TYR A 819 29.52 22.06 -8.78
CA TYR A 819 30.28 21.55 -9.91
C TYR A 819 29.40 20.87 -10.95
N TYR A 820 29.69 21.12 -12.23
CA TYR A 820 29.16 20.29 -13.32
C TYR A 820 30.22 20.02 -14.37
N ASP A 821 30.09 18.89 -15.10
CA ASP A 821 30.97 18.58 -16.23
C ASP A 821 30.30 17.62 -17.22
N PHE A 822 30.89 17.52 -18.40
CA PHE A 822 30.42 16.73 -19.51
C PHE A 822 31.58 15.93 -20.15
N PHE A 823 31.31 14.66 -20.46
CA PHE A 823 32.26 13.79 -21.12
C PHE A 823 31.60 13.12 -22.32
N GLN A 824 31.80 13.69 -23.49
CA GLN A 824 31.30 13.12 -24.73
C GLN A 824 32.22 11.99 -25.20
N GLN A 825 31.58 10.88 -25.65
CA GLN A 825 32.27 9.72 -26.18
C GLN A 825 32.26 9.75 -27.73
N ASP A 826 33.16 9.01 -28.34
CA ASP A 826 33.30 8.93 -29.81
C ASP A 826 32.07 8.35 -30.49
N ASP A 827 31.24 7.59 -29.79
CA ASP A 827 29.97 7.00 -30.26
C ASP A 827 28.77 7.97 -30.13
N GLY A 828 29.00 9.21 -29.71
CA GLY A 828 27.96 10.23 -29.54
C GLY A 828 27.22 10.11 -28.19
N SER A 829 27.54 9.14 -27.35
CA SER A 829 26.98 9.06 -25.99
C SER A 829 27.63 10.12 -25.08
N LEU A 830 26.92 10.47 -24.01
CA LEU A 830 27.30 11.62 -23.19
C LEU A 830 27.18 11.27 -21.69
N TYR A 831 28.26 11.47 -20.94
CA TYR A 831 28.18 11.58 -19.49
C TYR A 831 27.91 13.02 -19.10
N VAL A 832 26.98 13.16 -18.14
CA VAL A 832 26.65 14.44 -17.50
C VAL A 832 26.84 14.25 -15.99
N VAL A 833 27.59 15.18 -15.43
CA VAL A 833 27.86 15.19 -14.00
C VAL A 833 27.37 16.50 -13.41
N CYS A 834 26.69 16.43 -12.29
CA CYS A 834 26.24 17.55 -11.49
C CYS A 834 26.49 17.22 -10.02
N GLY A 835 27.10 18.11 -9.28
CA GLY A 835 27.48 17.85 -7.90
C GLY A 835 27.63 19.11 -7.07
N ASP A 836 27.57 18.92 -5.75
CA ASP A 836 27.79 19.94 -4.74
C ASP A 836 28.75 19.44 -3.66
N ALA A 837 29.71 20.25 -3.27
CA ALA A 837 30.63 19.98 -2.17
C ALA A 837 30.20 20.67 -0.89
N THR A 838 30.06 19.93 0.20
CA THR A 838 29.59 20.47 1.49
C THR A 838 30.37 21.72 1.92
N GLY A 839 29.66 22.84 2.09
CA GLY A 839 30.17 24.14 2.52
C GLY A 839 30.71 24.96 1.38
N HIS A 840 31.27 26.13 1.68
CA HIS A 840 31.76 27.11 0.70
C HIS A 840 33.23 27.51 0.97
N GLY A 841 33.87 28.19 0.02
CA GLY A 841 35.20 28.68 0.12
C GLY A 841 36.28 27.66 -0.30
N MET A 842 37.54 27.93 0.03
CA MET A 842 38.74 27.24 -0.50
C MET A 842 38.62 25.69 -0.39
N THR A 843 38.10 25.17 0.71
CA THR A 843 37.99 23.71 0.93
C THR A 843 36.94 23.05 0.05
N ALA A 844 35.82 23.72 -0.23
CA ALA A 844 34.81 23.27 -1.19
C ALA A 844 35.39 23.31 -2.63
N GLY A 845 36.05 24.38 -3.02
CA GLY A 845 36.73 24.44 -4.30
C GLY A 845 37.83 23.39 -4.48
N MET A 846 38.56 23.01 -3.43
CA MET A 846 39.48 21.87 -3.45
C MET A 846 38.74 20.53 -3.67
N MET A 847 37.57 20.33 -3.05
CA MET A 847 36.75 19.14 -3.26
C MET A 847 36.29 19.03 -4.71
N VAL A 848 35.82 20.13 -5.31
CA VAL A 848 35.49 20.24 -6.73
C VAL A 848 36.66 19.84 -7.60
N SER A 849 37.87 20.40 -7.31
CA SER A 849 39.09 20.10 -8.04
C SER A 849 39.44 18.61 -8.04
N ILE A 850 39.35 17.98 -6.88
CA ILE A 850 39.64 16.56 -6.68
C ILE A 850 38.59 15.70 -7.39
N THR A 851 37.33 16.09 -7.32
CA THR A 851 36.21 15.39 -7.99
C THR A 851 36.44 15.43 -9.51
N LYS A 852 36.75 16.57 -10.06
CA LYS A 852 37.08 16.73 -11.48
C LYS A 852 38.30 15.89 -11.91
N ALA A 853 39.37 15.99 -11.18
CA ALA A 853 40.58 15.21 -11.47
C ALA A 853 40.33 13.70 -11.38
N GLY A 854 39.53 13.29 -10.40
CA GLY A 854 39.07 11.89 -10.23
C GLY A 854 38.25 11.41 -11.42
N LEU A 855 37.29 12.18 -11.89
CA LEU A 855 36.45 11.87 -13.05
C LEU A 855 37.28 11.74 -14.34
N TYR A 856 38.18 12.65 -14.59
CA TYR A 856 39.10 12.59 -15.78
C TYR A 856 40.04 11.39 -15.75
N GLY A 857 40.34 10.84 -14.57
CA GLY A 857 41.17 9.65 -14.42
C GLY A 857 40.40 8.33 -14.50
N ILE A 858 39.07 8.34 -14.59
CA ILE A 858 38.22 7.14 -14.65
C ILE A 858 37.81 6.92 -16.12
N PRO A 859 38.03 5.71 -16.69
CA PRO A 859 37.59 5.41 -18.04
C PRO A 859 36.03 5.35 -18.12
N ALA A 860 35.49 5.38 -19.34
CA ALA A 860 34.06 5.23 -19.58
C ALA A 860 33.57 3.84 -19.12
N ILE A 861 32.89 3.76 -17.99
CA ILE A 861 32.35 2.57 -17.33
C ILE A 861 30.97 2.91 -16.77
N PRO A 862 30.12 1.90 -16.37
CA PRO A 862 28.83 2.17 -15.77
C PRO A 862 28.86 3.20 -14.65
N THR A 863 27.78 3.98 -14.52
CA THR A 863 27.72 5.15 -13.62
C THR A 863 27.93 4.80 -12.16
N ASP A 864 27.42 3.64 -11.72
CA ASP A 864 27.64 3.11 -10.36
C ASP A 864 29.14 2.84 -10.11
N GLN A 865 29.85 2.30 -11.10
CA GLN A 865 31.27 2.02 -10.96
C GLN A 865 32.10 3.30 -10.93
N ILE A 866 31.73 4.34 -11.72
CA ILE A 866 32.33 5.66 -11.64
C ILE A 866 32.19 6.21 -10.23
N THR A 867 30.97 6.27 -9.75
CA THR A 867 30.62 6.80 -8.43
C THR A 867 31.32 6.04 -7.30
N ASN A 868 31.36 4.69 -7.39
CA ASN A 868 32.05 3.85 -6.41
C ASN A 868 33.59 4.04 -6.42
N ARG A 869 34.17 4.27 -7.58
CA ARG A 869 35.62 4.58 -7.69
C ARG A 869 35.92 5.96 -7.14
N LEU A 870 35.13 6.94 -7.51
CA LEU A 870 35.27 8.32 -7.05
C LEU A 870 35.11 8.44 -5.53
N ASN A 871 34.16 7.73 -4.94
CA ASN A 871 33.99 7.65 -3.48
C ASN A 871 35.28 7.17 -2.80
N ARG A 872 35.94 6.16 -3.37
CA ARG A 872 37.24 5.68 -2.84
C ARG A 872 38.35 6.74 -2.97
N VAL A 873 38.41 7.46 -4.09
CA VAL A 873 39.39 8.54 -4.29
C VAL A 873 39.17 9.62 -3.24
N ILE A 874 37.99 10.17 -3.15
CA ILE A 874 37.66 11.26 -2.23
C ILE A 874 37.88 10.83 -0.78
N LYS A 875 37.44 9.61 -0.41
CA LYS A 875 37.61 9.10 0.95
C LYS A 875 39.06 8.89 1.36
N ASN A 876 39.95 8.53 0.43
CA ASN A 876 41.37 8.32 0.70
C ASN A 876 42.16 9.62 0.84
N ILE A 877 41.65 10.74 0.32
CA ILE A 877 42.34 12.05 0.40
C ILE A 877 42.11 12.72 1.78
N GLU A 878 41.10 12.27 2.54
CA GLU A 878 40.86 12.72 3.94
C GLU A 878 40.75 14.24 4.13
N LEU A 879 39.98 14.94 3.27
CA LEU A 879 39.70 16.38 3.42
C LEU A 879 38.76 16.70 4.60
N GLY A 880 39.06 16.12 5.75
CA GLY A 880 38.27 16.34 6.98
C GLY A 880 36.83 15.87 6.84
N THR A 881 35.92 16.80 7.05
CA THR A 881 34.48 16.53 7.05
C THR A 881 33.81 16.87 5.74
N ASN A 882 34.49 17.41 4.75
CA ASN A 882 33.90 17.77 3.48
C ASN A 882 33.52 16.52 2.67
N ARG A 883 32.37 16.60 2.00
CA ARG A 883 31.79 15.55 1.18
C ARG A 883 31.42 16.13 -0.18
N MET A 884 31.14 15.27 -1.14
CA MET A 884 30.70 15.66 -2.46
C MET A 884 29.39 14.93 -2.77
N ALA A 885 28.30 15.65 -2.82
CA ALA A 885 27.10 15.14 -3.44
C ALA A 885 27.30 15.14 -4.97
N LEU A 886 26.93 14.05 -5.65
CA LEU A 886 27.21 13.91 -7.07
C LEU A 886 26.17 13.05 -7.79
N ASN A 887 25.62 13.57 -8.88
CA ASN A 887 24.89 12.80 -9.89
C ASN A 887 25.82 12.50 -11.06
N VAL A 888 25.83 11.24 -11.48
CA VAL A 888 26.51 10.79 -12.70
C VAL A 888 25.46 10.14 -13.60
N SER A 889 25.25 10.72 -14.76
CA SER A 889 24.27 10.25 -15.74
C SER A 889 24.97 9.92 -17.05
N TYR A 890 24.67 8.78 -17.65
CA TYR A 890 25.21 8.35 -18.94
C TYR A 890 24.09 8.11 -19.94
N PHE A 891 24.00 8.97 -20.92
CA PHE A 891 23.03 8.97 -21.99
C PHE A 891 23.55 8.17 -23.18
N LYS A 892 22.90 7.04 -23.48
CA LYS A 892 23.30 6.13 -24.55
C LYS A 892 22.14 5.29 -25.07
N ASN A 893 22.07 5.10 -26.39
CA ASN A 893 21.17 4.13 -27.05
C ASN A 893 19.68 4.24 -26.66
N GLY A 894 19.16 5.42 -26.37
CA GLY A 894 17.76 5.60 -25.99
C GLY A 894 17.47 5.42 -24.51
N GLU A 895 18.52 5.34 -23.69
CA GLU A 895 18.42 5.16 -22.24
C GLU A 895 19.39 6.14 -21.54
N VAL A 896 19.07 6.44 -20.29
CA VAL A 896 19.98 7.11 -19.38
C VAL A 896 20.25 6.19 -18.19
N GLN A 897 21.52 5.90 -17.98
CA GLN A 897 22.01 5.27 -16.75
C GLN A 897 22.29 6.37 -15.74
N PHE A 898 21.66 6.25 -14.57
CA PHE A 898 21.70 7.27 -13.53
C PHE A 898 22.22 6.69 -12.21
N THR A 899 23.12 7.41 -11.57
CA THR A 899 23.61 7.10 -10.22
C THR A 899 23.76 8.40 -9.44
N SER A 900 23.08 8.46 -8.28
CA SER A 900 23.15 9.60 -7.36
C SER A 900 23.88 9.24 -6.07
N ALA A 901 24.69 10.16 -5.60
CA ALA A 901 25.39 10.12 -4.32
C ALA A 901 25.05 11.36 -3.50
N GLY A 902 23.81 11.43 -3.01
CA GLY A 902 23.37 12.48 -2.11
C GLY A 902 22.93 13.80 -2.76
N MET A 903 22.74 13.83 -4.07
CA MET A 903 22.18 14.99 -4.77
C MET A 903 20.65 15.04 -4.66
N PRO A 904 20.06 16.24 -4.83
CA PRO A 904 18.64 16.41 -5.06
C PRO A 904 18.10 15.54 -6.20
N PRO A 905 16.77 15.32 -6.28
CA PRO A 905 16.18 14.56 -7.36
C PRO A 905 16.45 15.19 -8.73
N ALA A 906 16.64 14.36 -9.74
CA ALA A 906 16.59 14.78 -11.14
C ALA A 906 15.15 14.73 -11.65
N TYR A 907 14.79 15.63 -12.56
CA TYR A 907 13.45 15.70 -13.15
C TYR A 907 13.50 15.25 -14.60
N HIS A 908 12.73 14.21 -14.92
CA HIS A 908 12.64 13.62 -16.24
C HIS A 908 11.30 13.91 -16.89
N HIS A 909 11.27 14.80 -17.86
CA HIS A 909 10.13 14.99 -18.74
C HIS A 909 10.14 13.91 -19.82
N ILE A 910 9.12 13.07 -19.83
CA ILE A 910 8.90 12.00 -20.81
C ILE A 910 7.98 12.56 -21.89
N SER A 911 8.52 12.85 -23.06
CA SER A 911 7.80 13.53 -24.14
C SER A 911 6.59 12.72 -24.67
N ALA A 912 6.69 11.40 -24.66
CA ALA A 912 5.65 10.49 -25.12
C ALA A 912 4.37 10.54 -24.23
N THR A 913 4.53 10.78 -22.95
CA THR A 913 3.40 10.86 -21.99
C THR A 913 3.10 12.29 -21.56
N GLY A 914 4.00 13.19 -21.82
CA GLY A 914 3.95 14.57 -21.37
C GLY A 914 4.12 14.72 -19.85
N GLN A 915 4.51 13.68 -19.11
CA GLN A 915 4.71 13.70 -17.67
C GLN A 915 6.13 14.12 -17.32
N VAL A 916 6.27 14.84 -16.20
CA VAL A 916 7.55 15.05 -15.55
C VAL A 916 7.62 14.11 -14.36
N LYS A 917 8.64 13.26 -14.33
CA LYS A 917 8.90 12.33 -13.23
C LYS A 917 10.10 12.81 -12.43
N GLU A 918 9.97 12.73 -11.14
CA GLU A 918 11.08 12.88 -10.20
C GLU A 918 11.86 11.55 -10.14
N ILE A 919 13.18 11.62 -10.37
CA ILE A 919 14.09 10.51 -10.18
C ILE A 919 14.90 10.81 -8.92
N LEU A 920 14.53 10.16 -7.83
CA LEU A 920 15.20 10.27 -6.56
C LEU A 920 15.88 8.95 -6.21
N GLN A 921 17.20 8.94 -6.26
CA GLN A 921 18.00 7.83 -5.77
C GLN A 921 18.66 8.22 -4.44
N VAL A 922 18.26 7.55 -3.37
CA VAL A 922 18.80 7.83 -2.04
C VAL A 922 20.21 7.27 -1.92
N GLY A 923 21.19 8.13 -1.63
CA GLY A 923 22.58 7.78 -1.45
C GLY A 923 23.28 8.76 -0.52
N LEU A 924 24.42 8.33 0.05
CA LEU A 924 25.26 9.22 0.84
C LEU A 924 26.21 10.00 -0.07
N PRO A 925 26.53 11.27 0.23
CA PRO A 925 27.56 12.01 -0.49
C PRO A 925 28.90 11.27 -0.48
N LEU A 926 29.66 11.42 -1.56
CA LEU A 926 30.97 10.81 -1.74
C LEU A 926 31.92 11.24 -0.63
N GLY A 927 32.81 10.35 -0.22
CA GLY A 927 33.73 10.57 0.90
C GLY A 927 33.08 10.35 2.27
N GLY A 928 31.78 10.02 2.34
CA GLY A 928 31.04 9.71 3.57
C GLY A 928 31.54 8.43 4.23
N ILE A 929 31.19 7.27 3.67
CA ILE A 929 31.52 5.95 4.22
C ILE A 929 32.48 5.21 3.30
N ARG A 930 33.48 4.54 3.90
CA ARG A 930 34.40 3.65 3.17
C ARG A 930 33.66 2.37 2.82
N GLY A 931 33.54 2.06 1.52
CA GLY A 931 32.86 0.84 1.04
C GLY A 931 31.36 0.99 0.80
N GLU A 932 30.84 2.19 0.87
CA GLU A 932 29.49 2.50 0.37
C GLU A 932 29.37 2.05 -1.08
N ARG A 933 28.26 1.42 -1.44
CA ARG A 933 27.98 0.97 -2.81
C ARG A 933 26.80 1.74 -3.36
N TYR A 934 27.06 2.48 -4.41
CA TYR A 934 26.03 3.17 -5.18
C TYR A 934 25.49 2.21 -6.23
N SER A 935 24.20 2.23 -6.47
CA SER A 935 23.53 1.45 -7.51
C SER A 935 23.28 2.31 -8.73
N GLN A 936 23.17 1.68 -9.88
CA GLN A 936 22.75 2.32 -11.13
C GLN A 936 21.26 2.06 -11.35
N GLU A 937 20.55 3.07 -11.82
CA GLU A 937 19.20 2.95 -12.37
C GLU A 937 19.23 3.25 -13.86
N GLU A 938 18.32 2.62 -14.60
CA GLU A 938 18.20 2.82 -16.04
C GLU A 938 16.80 3.32 -16.37
N HIS A 939 16.72 4.41 -17.11
CA HIS A 939 15.47 5.01 -17.55
C HIS A 939 15.48 5.17 -19.06
N PRO A 940 14.38 4.83 -19.76
CA PRO A 940 14.24 5.19 -21.17
C PRO A 940 14.40 6.70 -21.36
N PHE A 941 15.11 7.10 -22.40
CA PHE A 941 15.33 8.50 -22.74
C PHE A 941 15.20 8.66 -24.25
N GLU A 942 14.01 9.02 -24.70
CA GLU A 942 13.62 9.03 -26.11
C GLU A 942 13.69 10.43 -26.72
N PRO A 943 13.70 10.59 -28.05
CA PRO A 943 13.71 11.90 -28.68
C PRO A 943 12.58 12.80 -28.15
N GLY A 944 12.96 14.00 -27.75
CA GLY A 944 12.07 14.99 -27.13
C GLY A 944 12.07 14.95 -25.60
N ASP A 945 12.57 13.90 -24.97
CA ASP A 945 12.70 13.82 -23.51
C ASP A 945 13.71 14.85 -23.00
N THR A 946 13.44 15.36 -21.81
CA THR A 946 14.29 16.37 -21.18
C THR A 946 14.60 15.95 -19.75
N MET A 947 15.85 16.05 -19.33
CA MET A 947 16.28 15.81 -17.95
C MET A 947 16.89 17.08 -17.37
N VAL A 948 16.49 17.40 -16.14
CA VAL A 948 16.97 18.55 -15.39
C VAL A 948 17.63 18.08 -14.11
N PHE A 949 18.87 18.50 -13.90
CA PHE A 949 19.64 18.27 -12.67
C PHE A 949 19.85 19.61 -11.97
N LEU A 950 19.77 19.58 -10.66
CA LEU A 950 19.90 20.75 -9.79
C LEU A 950 20.79 20.45 -8.60
N SER A 951 21.50 21.46 -8.08
CA SER A 951 21.96 21.46 -6.69
C SER A 951 20.83 21.91 -5.75
N ASP A 952 21.01 21.74 -4.46
CA ASP A 952 20.02 22.12 -3.46
C ASP A 952 19.89 23.65 -3.31
N GLY A 953 20.86 24.43 -3.71
CA GLY A 953 20.85 25.88 -3.58
C GLY A 953 19.68 26.59 -4.26
N LEU A 954 19.06 26.01 -5.32
CA LEU A 954 17.84 26.58 -5.92
C LEU A 954 16.58 26.24 -5.10
N PRO A 955 16.26 24.97 -4.83
CA PRO A 955 15.07 24.63 -4.04
C PRO A 955 15.18 25.06 -2.58
N GLU A 956 16.37 25.18 -2.02
CA GLU A 956 16.61 25.60 -0.64
C GLU A 956 16.89 27.12 -0.51
N ALA A 957 16.79 27.89 -1.61
CA ALA A 957 16.92 29.34 -1.58
C ALA A 957 15.88 29.97 -0.63
N GLU A 958 16.36 30.69 0.38
CA GLU A 958 15.50 31.35 1.37
C GLU A 958 15.24 32.81 0.97
N ASN A 959 13.98 33.21 1.02
CA ASN A 959 13.57 34.59 0.83
C ASN A 959 13.82 35.45 2.09
N ALA A 960 13.50 36.73 2.05
CA ALA A 960 13.66 37.64 3.17
C ALA A 960 12.82 37.25 4.43
N SER A 961 11.83 36.39 4.29
CA SER A 961 11.03 35.85 5.39
C SER A 961 11.60 34.56 5.98
N GLY A 962 12.67 33.99 5.41
CA GLY A 962 13.25 32.72 5.81
C GLY A 962 12.46 31.51 5.29
N GLU A 963 11.65 31.69 4.23
CA GLU A 963 10.93 30.60 3.59
C GLU A 963 11.75 30.07 2.42
N MET A 964 11.90 28.74 2.31
CA MET A 964 12.54 28.11 1.18
C MET A 964 11.64 28.09 -0.06
N LEU A 965 12.24 28.16 -1.25
CA LEU A 965 11.52 28.05 -2.51
C LEU A 965 10.78 26.68 -2.62
N GLY A 966 11.45 25.62 -2.22
CA GLY A 966 10.93 24.25 -2.16
C GLY A 966 11.03 23.49 -3.49
N TYR A 967 11.14 22.17 -3.40
CA TYR A 967 11.24 21.27 -4.53
C TYR A 967 9.97 21.23 -5.38
N GLU A 968 8.78 21.40 -4.76
CA GLU A 968 7.51 21.46 -5.47
C GLU A 968 7.41 22.65 -6.43
N ALA A 969 7.85 23.83 -5.98
CA ALA A 969 7.84 25.01 -6.82
C ALA A 969 8.77 24.86 -8.03
N VAL A 970 9.91 24.23 -7.86
CA VAL A 970 10.85 23.89 -8.92
C VAL A 970 10.24 22.90 -9.89
N MET A 971 9.63 21.82 -9.39
CA MET A 971 8.94 20.82 -10.20
C MET A 971 7.79 21.42 -11.00
N ASP A 972 6.96 22.23 -10.36
CA ASP A 972 5.86 22.98 -11.00
C ASP A 972 6.37 23.90 -12.13
N CYS A 973 7.51 24.55 -11.91
CA CYS A 973 8.16 25.39 -12.89
C CYS A 973 8.62 24.56 -14.10
N ILE A 974 9.23 23.42 -13.88
CA ILE A 974 9.66 22.49 -14.93
C ILE A 974 8.44 21.95 -15.67
N GLU A 975 7.39 21.53 -14.97
CA GLU A 975 6.15 20.99 -15.55
C GLU A 975 5.48 22.00 -16.50
N LYS A 976 5.42 23.25 -16.09
CA LYS A 976 4.84 24.33 -16.93
C LYS A 976 5.68 24.65 -18.16
N ASN A 977 6.98 24.37 -18.13
CA ASN A 977 7.92 24.76 -19.16
C ASN A 977 8.58 23.60 -19.92
N LYS A 978 8.19 22.36 -19.63
CA LYS A 978 8.76 21.09 -20.13
C LYS A 978 8.95 21.01 -21.65
N ASN A 979 8.15 21.71 -22.43
CA ASN A 979 8.22 21.70 -23.89
C ASN A 979 9.18 22.75 -24.49
N LYS A 980 9.80 23.56 -23.62
CA LYS A 980 10.76 24.58 -24.08
C LYS A 980 12.11 23.94 -24.44
N ASN A 981 12.98 24.72 -25.05
CA ASN A 981 14.35 24.30 -25.24
C ASN A 981 15.16 24.39 -23.93
N PRO A 982 16.26 23.63 -23.78
CA PRO A 982 17.06 23.59 -22.56
C PRO A 982 17.47 24.94 -22.03
N GLU A 983 17.95 25.83 -22.91
CA GLU A 983 18.39 27.16 -22.52
C GLU A 983 17.26 28.01 -21.92
N THR A 984 16.06 27.89 -22.44
CA THR A 984 14.89 28.59 -21.91
C THR A 984 14.48 28.02 -20.55
N ILE A 985 14.51 26.69 -20.38
CA ILE A 985 14.17 26.04 -19.09
C ILE A 985 15.16 26.50 -18.02
N LYS A 986 16.44 26.46 -18.31
CA LYS A 986 17.53 26.92 -17.41
C LYS A 986 17.29 28.35 -16.95
N ASN A 987 17.06 29.26 -17.91
CA ASN A 987 16.87 30.68 -17.61
C ASN A 987 15.59 30.94 -16.75
N ILE A 988 14.50 30.25 -17.05
CA ILE A 988 13.28 30.36 -16.24
C ILE A 988 13.50 29.87 -14.81
N LEU A 989 14.28 28.81 -14.62
CA LEU A 989 14.62 28.31 -13.28
C LEU A 989 15.53 29.29 -12.53
N LEU A 990 16.47 29.94 -13.21
CA LEU A 990 17.27 31.01 -12.60
C LEU A 990 16.40 32.20 -12.21
N ASP A 991 15.52 32.63 -13.10
CA ASP A 991 14.58 33.74 -12.85
C ASP A 991 13.64 33.42 -11.70
N LEU A 992 13.24 32.14 -11.55
CA LEU A 992 12.42 31.67 -10.44
C LEU A 992 13.16 31.90 -9.10
N GLY A 993 14.44 31.48 -9.03
CA GLY A 993 15.31 31.68 -7.87
C GLY A 993 15.53 33.15 -7.55
N ASP A 994 15.88 33.95 -8.57
CA ASP A 994 16.13 35.38 -8.42
C ASP A 994 14.90 36.17 -7.97
N ASN A 995 13.74 35.84 -8.51
CA ASN A 995 12.46 36.43 -8.08
C ASN A 995 12.08 36.03 -6.66
N TRP A 996 12.42 34.79 -6.25
CA TRP A 996 12.16 34.33 -4.90
C TRP A 996 13.06 35.02 -3.86
N LEU A 997 14.33 35.19 -4.19
CA LEU A 997 15.31 35.85 -3.33
C LEU A 997 15.02 37.36 -3.15
N ASP A 998 14.43 38.02 -4.14
CA ASP A 998 14.07 39.44 -4.13
C ASP A 998 15.18 40.37 -3.54
N GLY A 999 16.43 40.12 -3.97
CA GLY A 999 17.60 40.85 -3.54
C GLY A 999 18.30 40.34 -2.28
N VAL A 1000 17.86 39.25 -1.70
CA VAL A 1000 18.59 38.55 -0.64
C VAL A 1000 19.84 37.89 -1.26
N PRO A 1001 21.00 38.00 -0.64
CA PRO A 1001 22.20 37.29 -1.13
C PRO A 1001 21.98 35.78 -1.10
N LEU A 1002 22.49 35.12 -2.15
CA LEU A 1002 22.53 33.67 -2.22
C LEU A 1002 23.23 33.07 -1.01
N GLN A 1003 22.61 32.07 -0.39
CA GLN A 1003 23.14 31.38 0.79
C GLN A 1003 23.98 30.17 0.39
N ASP A 1004 23.66 29.52 -0.73
CA ASP A 1004 24.43 28.42 -1.31
C ASP A 1004 24.49 28.57 -2.84
N ASP A 1005 25.39 27.82 -3.47
CA ASP A 1005 25.59 27.86 -4.90
C ASP A 1005 24.40 27.24 -5.65
N ILE A 1006 24.00 27.79 -6.77
CA ILE A 1006 22.96 27.27 -7.64
C ILE A 1006 23.58 26.69 -8.89
N THR A 1007 23.42 25.39 -9.09
CA THR A 1007 23.78 24.72 -10.35
C THR A 1007 22.53 24.14 -11.00
N ILE A 1008 22.40 24.40 -12.31
CA ILE A 1008 21.31 23.86 -13.14
C ILE A 1008 21.93 23.27 -14.40
N VAL A 1009 21.62 22.00 -14.69
CA VAL A 1009 22.00 21.31 -15.92
C VAL A 1009 20.76 20.76 -16.59
N VAL A 1010 20.55 21.08 -17.86
CA VAL A 1010 19.40 20.62 -18.65
C VAL A 1010 19.88 19.88 -19.88
N VAL A 1011 19.40 18.66 -20.09
CA VAL A 1011 19.72 17.80 -21.23
C VAL A 1011 18.43 17.40 -21.92
N LYS A 1012 18.34 17.66 -23.21
CA LYS A 1012 17.21 17.27 -24.05
C LYS A 1012 17.69 16.40 -25.19
N LYS A 1013 17.04 15.31 -25.46
CA LYS A 1013 17.32 14.48 -26.61
C LYS A 1013 16.69 15.10 -27.87
N THR A 1014 17.50 15.32 -28.89
CA THR A 1014 17.07 15.92 -30.16
C THR A 1014 16.35 14.93 -31.07
#